data_31a4ea4820effb5b2a5f11bfe02ac9f1
#
_entry.id   31a4ea4820effb5b2a5f11bfe02ac9f1
#
_cell.length_a   1.000
_cell.length_b   1.000
_cell.length_c   1.000
_cell.angle_alpha   90.00
_cell.angle_beta   90.00
_cell.angle_gamma   90.00
#
_symmetry.space_group_name_H-M   'P 1'
#
loop_
_entity.id
_entity.type
_entity.pdbx_description
1 polymer ?
#
loop_
_entity_poly.entity_id
_entity_poly.type
_entity_poly.pdbx_seq_one_letter_code
_entity_poly.pdbx_strand_id
1 'polypeptide(L)'
;MKKLFLGIAALAAGTAMASELVDFSRAGHPWRAHNHVANARQTATGYSFDVTGVDPWCVAHATYAMPAPPPGAAYLRIELETAPIAAPRSFQIFWHPQKGYFNELEAARLEPVGPVPCSKFAVELPVGLIGPEAMALRIDPPGKTETFTSVEYRHLRASYVTAEWTPQFSAPPPLAFAADPFVLKGDSWELRHDRARMGAFAFVANGKTWAEGYPNEPFVIKGPDGKPETLAWEKGATKVQTIGSRVEACATVKDSAGRTWTWSRTFAAAGTTLNVRTAVAVDRPAHVYHVPYMTLFVDRASNGHKTQALLPGIEYLADEPSSNEKEVRGPQANRLIPAAHKFCYPLMALTDASSWFAFEWTQPKDTEWPFAPVFDTPDRQFKSGGHLFALWAPGIGAARRESDMRLFSSVPFSSGVVETTLSTGAGGDVVDVLTARYPLKRLPPTPALETAKACDVLTRGWLESGIRDGANGCRHALGSRWHAGRVSDVPAFMLWLAATTPDAASAARLSSAANEMIAALPEKSAERKGWGGGVSHVRRPAAPLVFGDPIAYAISAGGTAKGLARQLAGGKRIWRKPADKKPDYGETLGADHCNGYTAMQASGMLGCALWTGDEGLIAETLAVLDKFTEIYGNDVPRGAQPWEMPLHTPDILASGHLVACYVNGYLLSGNPRYLERARYWARTGMTMIYFVDPPTDAPNPVGRYATIGVMGATNWAAPNWIGLPVQWCGLVYSAALVDLAEIETDAGLAALWRHLAKGITASGVDQSYLPSDGEKVGLLPDSFALVEQVRREPPINPGTVQGNVSNFIGLPFYRVARAVAGGKTLVHVPGRATARKPQAGELARVEIAAWPKAPYKVFFSRVQKPAAVKANGQPVPFRFFGNVMAVDLQTSAQPILLTLEIR
;
A
#
# COMPACT_ATOMS: atom_id res chain seq x y z
N MET A 1 -17.57 -29.81 -13.95
CA MET A 1 -17.78 -29.27 -15.29
C MET A 1 -19.24 -28.87 -15.44
N LYS A 2 -19.60 -27.67 -15.02
CA LYS A 2 -20.78 -26.91 -15.49
C LYS A 2 -20.50 -25.48 -15.07
N LYS A 3 -20.09 -24.63 -16.02
CA LYS A 3 -19.97 -23.19 -15.87
C LYS A 3 -21.37 -22.64 -15.64
N LEU A 4 -21.65 -22.21 -14.42
CA LEU A 4 -22.81 -21.38 -14.14
C LEU A 4 -22.43 -19.93 -14.45
N PHE A 5 -22.76 -19.48 -15.65
CA PHE A 5 -22.84 -18.06 -15.97
C PHE A 5 -24.05 -17.49 -15.22
N LEU A 6 -23.80 -16.84 -14.08
CA LEU A 6 -24.82 -15.97 -13.50
C LEU A 6 -24.87 -14.69 -14.36
N GLY A 7 -25.82 -14.66 -15.27
CA GLY A 7 -26.20 -13.44 -15.96
C GLY A 7 -26.73 -12.44 -14.93
N ILE A 8 -26.12 -11.25 -14.90
CA ILE A 8 -26.71 -10.08 -14.25
C ILE A 8 -27.99 -9.77 -15.05
N ALA A 9 -29.13 -10.20 -14.53
CA ALA A 9 -30.41 -9.72 -15.00
C ALA A 9 -30.46 -8.22 -14.69
N ALA A 10 -30.30 -7.39 -15.70
CA ALA A 10 -30.61 -5.98 -15.64
C ALA A 10 -32.10 -5.83 -15.36
N LEU A 11 -32.48 -5.74 -14.10
CA LEU A 11 -33.82 -5.30 -13.75
C LEU A 11 -33.97 -3.85 -14.19
N ALA A 12 -34.95 -3.60 -15.00
CA ALA A 12 -35.37 -2.28 -15.45
C ALA A 12 -35.98 -1.49 -14.27
N ALA A 13 -35.11 -0.92 -13.44
CA ALA A 13 -35.45 0.27 -12.68
C ALA A 13 -35.46 1.42 -13.68
N GLY A 14 -36.49 2.29 -13.65
CA GLY A 14 -36.72 3.33 -14.62
C GLY A 14 -35.46 4.18 -14.85
N THR A 15 -34.75 3.91 -15.92
CA THR A 15 -33.60 4.71 -16.36
C THR A 15 -34.18 6.01 -16.97
N ALA A 16 -33.79 7.13 -16.37
CA ALA A 16 -33.91 8.42 -17.08
C ALA A 16 -33.24 8.26 -18.46
N MET A 17 -33.82 8.83 -19.50
CA MET A 17 -33.28 8.70 -20.84
C MET A 17 -31.79 9.07 -20.85
N ALA A 18 -30.97 8.21 -21.43
CA ALA A 18 -29.54 8.45 -21.52
C ALA A 18 -29.28 9.68 -22.40
N SER A 19 -28.52 10.64 -21.89
CA SER A 19 -28.08 11.78 -22.67
C SER A 19 -26.82 11.39 -23.44
N GLU A 20 -26.87 11.56 -24.77
CA GLU A 20 -25.71 11.40 -25.63
C GLU A 20 -24.74 12.55 -25.36
N LEU A 21 -23.57 12.25 -24.77
CA LEU A 21 -22.49 13.22 -24.62
C LEU A 21 -21.68 13.36 -25.89
N VAL A 22 -21.38 12.22 -26.53
CA VAL A 22 -20.64 12.17 -27.80
C VAL A 22 -21.15 11.04 -28.69
N ASP A 23 -21.49 11.37 -29.92
CA ASP A 23 -21.65 10.44 -31.03
C ASP A 23 -20.39 10.51 -31.90
N PHE A 24 -19.52 9.52 -31.75
CA PHE A 24 -18.25 9.45 -32.45
C PHE A 24 -18.36 9.13 -33.94
N SER A 25 -19.55 8.76 -34.42
CA SER A 25 -19.83 8.59 -35.89
C SER A 25 -19.91 9.93 -36.60
N ARG A 26 -20.21 11.01 -35.88
CA ARG A 26 -20.34 12.36 -36.48
C ARG A 26 -18.98 12.96 -36.76
N ALA A 27 -18.78 13.43 -37.96
CA ALA A 27 -17.59 14.18 -38.34
C ALA A 27 -17.47 15.48 -37.52
N GLY A 28 -16.23 15.82 -37.14
CA GLY A 28 -15.96 17.08 -36.44
C GLY A 28 -16.14 17.02 -34.92
N HIS A 29 -16.35 15.83 -34.30
CA HIS A 29 -16.34 15.71 -32.85
C HIS A 29 -14.99 16.21 -32.28
N PRO A 30 -14.97 16.82 -31.08
CA PRO A 30 -13.76 17.47 -30.51
C PRO A 30 -12.77 16.52 -29.85
N TRP A 31 -12.86 15.23 -30.03
CA TRP A 31 -11.96 14.24 -29.45
C TRP A 31 -10.77 13.96 -30.34
N ARG A 32 -9.59 13.81 -29.74
CA ARG A 32 -8.35 13.44 -30.41
C ARG A 32 -7.60 12.38 -29.62
N ALA A 33 -7.12 11.35 -30.32
CA ALA A 33 -6.25 10.34 -29.76
C ALA A 33 -4.80 10.83 -29.75
N HIS A 34 -4.11 10.60 -28.63
CA HIS A 34 -2.73 11.04 -28.41
C HIS A 34 -1.94 9.95 -27.71
N ASN A 35 -0.63 10.12 -27.67
CA ASN A 35 0.33 9.27 -26.99
C ASN A 35 0.10 7.78 -27.29
N HIS A 36 1.11 7.05 -27.72
CA HIS A 36 1.03 5.63 -28.06
C HIS A 36 -0.15 5.21 -28.95
N VAL A 37 -0.56 6.09 -29.88
CA VAL A 37 -1.60 5.82 -30.87
C VAL A 37 -1.09 6.11 -32.30
N ALA A 38 -1.67 5.39 -33.28
CA ALA A 38 -1.43 5.60 -34.71
C ALA A 38 -2.75 5.47 -35.48
N ASN A 39 -2.71 5.88 -36.76
CA ASN A 39 -3.81 5.68 -37.70
C ASN A 39 -5.18 6.17 -37.20
N ALA A 40 -5.19 7.23 -36.38
CA ALA A 40 -6.44 7.79 -35.87
C ALA A 40 -7.28 8.37 -37.01
N ARG A 41 -8.53 7.89 -37.17
CA ARG A 41 -9.43 8.26 -38.28
C ARG A 41 -10.88 8.19 -37.89
N GLN A 42 -11.67 9.02 -38.53
CA GLN A 42 -13.11 8.93 -38.55
C GLN A 42 -13.56 7.72 -39.39
N THR A 43 -14.49 6.92 -38.88
CA THR A 43 -15.16 5.85 -39.60
C THR A 43 -16.64 6.17 -39.78
N ALA A 44 -17.39 5.36 -40.54
CA ALA A 44 -18.84 5.52 -40.65
C ALA A 44 -19.57 5.23 -39.32
N THR A 45 -18.96 4.49 -38.41
CA THR A 45 -19.54 4.01 -37.14
C THR A 45 -18.90 4.64 -35.90
N GLY A 46 -17.77 5.34 -36.01
CA GLY A 46 -17.09 5.90 -34.85
C GLY A 46 -15.76 6.55 -35.13
N TYR A 47 -14.92 6.64 -34.11
CA TYR A 47 -13.57 7.14 -34.15
C TYR A 47 -12.58 6.01 -33.80
N SER A 48 -11.81 5.59 -34.81
CA SER A 48 -10.90 4.42 -34.68
C SER A 48 -9.45 4.86 -34.63
N PHE A 49 -8.65 4.15 -33.83
CA PHE A 49 -7.18 4.31 -33.79
C PHE A 49 -6.49 3.02 -33.32
N ASP A 50 -5.24 2.87 -33.73
CA ASP A 50 -4.37 1.77 -33.30
C ASP A 50 -3.67 2.16 -32.00
N VAL A 51 -3.57 1.21 -31.06
CA VAL A 51 -2.81 1.32 -29.82
C VAL A 51 -1.42 0.80 -30.07
N THR A 52 -0.40 1.65 -29.89
CA THR A 52 1.00 1.34 -30.23
C THR A 52 1.90 1.13 -29.00
N GLY A 53 1.42 1.48 -27.79
CA GLY A 53 2.20 1.38 -26.55
C GLY A 53 1.34 1.27 -25.32
N VAL A 54 1.94 1.56 -24.17
CA VAL A 54 1.42 1.23 -22.84
C VAL A 54 0.52 2.30 -22.21
N ASP A 55 0.55 3.53 -22.71
CA ASP A 55 -0.15 4.68 -22.14
C ASP A 55 -0.88 5.49 -23.25
N PRO A 56 -1.85 4.88 -23.96
CA PRO A 56 -2.67 5.59 -24.94
C PRO A 56 -3.74 6.40 -24.23
N TRP A 57 -4.09 7.57 -24.80
CA TRP A 57 -5.22 8.34 -24.30
C TRP A 57 -5.93 9.13 -25.42
N CYS A 58 -7.22 9.38 -25.19
CA CYS A 58 -8.05 10.18 -26.05
C CYS A 58 -8.70 11.30 -25.24
N VAL A 59 -8.51 12.55 -25.63
CA VAL A 59 -8.97 13.73 -24.90
C VAL A 59 -9.98 14.54 -25.70
N ALA A 60 -10.98 15.05 -24.99
CA ALA A 60 -11.91 16.01 -25.52
C ALA A 60 -11.26 17.40 -25.62
N HIS A 61 -11.42 18.04 -26.78
CA HIS A 61 -11.07 19.45 -27.00
C HIS A 61 -12.24 20.40 -26.73
N ALA A 62 -13.27 19.91 -26.02
CA ALA A 62 -14.43 20.65 -25.55
C ALA A 62 -14.74 20.21 -24.10
N THR A 63 -15.60 20.96 -23.43
CA THR A 63 -16.16 20.61 -22.12
C THR A 63 -17.60 20.12 -22.28
N TYR A 64 -18.03 19.23 -21.39
CA TYR A 64 -19.34 18.62 -21.36
C TYR A 64 -20.02 18.89 -20.03
N ALA A 65 -21.22 19.46 -20.05
CA ALA A 65 -22.05 19.52 -18.86
C ALA A 65 -22.75 18.18 -18.64
N MET A 66 -22.72 17.68 -17.42
CA MET A 66 -23.51 16.49 -17.07
C MET A 66 -24.99 16.87 -17.05
N PRO A 67 -25.90 15.97 -17.48
CA PRO A 67 -27.32 16.23 -17.38
C PRO A 67 -27.73 16.48 -15.93
N ALA A 68 -28.78 17.27 -15.70
CA ALA A 68 -29.25 17.50 -14.33
C ALA A 68 -29.83 16.20 -13.73
N PRO A 69 -29.51 15.86 -12.47
CA PRO A 69 -30.01 14.66 -11.84
C PRO A 69 -31.52 14.74 -11.60
N PRO A 70 -32.32 13.75 -12.05
CA PRO A 70 -33.72 13.70 -11.71
C PRO A 70 -33.93 13.41 -10.22
N PRO A 71 -35.10 13.72 -9.65
CA PRO A 71 -35.42 13.35 -8.28
C PRO A 71 -35.24 11.84 -8.04
N GLY A 72 -34.57 11.48 -6.95
CA GLY A 72 -34.29 10.08 -6.59
C GLY A 72 -33.11 9.45 -7.31
N ALA A 73 -32.36 10.18 -8.12
CA ALA A 73 -31.12 9.71 -8.70
C ALA A 73 -30.10 9.40 -7.60
N ALA A 74 -29.51 8.21 -7.66
CA ALA A 74 -28.47 7.76 -6.73
C ALA A 74 -27.08 7.79 -7.38
N TYR A 75 -27.02 7.42 -8.65
CA TYR A 75 -25.77 7.29 -9.39
C TYR A 75 -25.84 7.95 -10.74
N LEU A 76 -24.73 8.54 -11.18
CA LEU A 76 -24.45 8.92 -12.56
C LEU A 76 -23.77 7.73 -13.23
N ARG A 77 -24.42 7.13 -14.22
CA ARG A 77 -23.86 6.11 -15.09
C ARG A 77 -23.24 6.76 -16.32
N ILE A 78 -21.94 6.53 -16.51
CA ILE A 78 -21.23 6.87 -17.74
C ILE A 78 -20.99 5.57 -18.51
N GLU A 79 -21.40 5.53 -19.78
CA GLU A 79 -21.26 4.36 -20.65
C GLU A 79 -20.50 4.75 -21.92
N LEU A 80 -19.40 4.03 -22.19
CA LEU A 80 -18.66 4.06 -23.44
C LEU A 80 -19.08 2.85 -24.28
N GLU A 81 -19.54 3.10 -25.50
CA GLU A 81 -19.77 2.06 -26.50
C GLU A 81 -18.62 2.04 -27.50
N THR A 82 -18.09 0.84 -27.77
CA THR A 82 -16.98 0.59 -28.71
C THR A 82 -17.39 -0.42 -29.76
N ALA A 83 -16.54 -0.62 -30.78
CA ALA A 83 -16.61 -1.86 -31.55
C ALA A 83 -16.39 -3.08 -30.61
N PRO A 84 -16.96 -4.27 -30.93
CA PRO A 84 -16.84 -5.45 -30.05
C PRO A 84 -15.37 -5.85 -29.81
N ILE A 85 -15.00 -6.03 -28.54
CA ILE A 85 -13.66 -6.40 -28.09
C ILE A 85 -13.70 -7.84 -27.56
N ALA A 86 -12.89 -8.72 -28.15
CA ALA A 86 -12.85 -10.15 -27.80
C ALA A 86 -12.22 -10.43 -26.44
N ALA A 87 -11.20 -9.65 -26.04
CA ALA A 87 -10.56 -9.73 -24.74
C ALA A 87 -10.71 -8.38 -24.01
N PRO A 88 -11.91 -8.08 -23.47
CA PRO A 88 -12.19 -6.77 -22.91
C PRO A 88 -11.41 -6.52 -21.63
N ARG A 89 -10.86 -5.30 -21.53
CA ARG A 89 -10.21 -4.74 -20.31
C ARG A 89 -10.85 -3.41 -20.00
N SER A 90 -10.72 -2.97 -18.75
CA SER A 90 -11.25 -1.67 -18.32
C SER A 90 -10.61 -0.50 -19.09
N PHE A 91 -11.41 0.50 -19.39
CA PHE A 91 -10.94 1.83 -19.78
C PHE A 91 -10.87 2.70 -18.52
N GLN A 92 -10.11 3.81 -18.57
CA GLN A 92 -10.12 4.80 -17.49
C GLN A 92 -10.70 6.11 -18.03
N ILE A 93 -11.66 6.69 -17.31
CA ILE A 93 -12.20 8.01 -17.61
C ILE A 93 -11.73 9.01 -16.56
N PHE A 94 -11.31 10.18 -17.04
CA PHE A 94 -10.92 11.32 -16.21
C PHE A 94 -11.87 12.49 -16.50
N TRP A 95 -12.10 13.33 -15.49
CA TRP A 95 -12.87 14.56 -15.62
C TRP A 95 -12.19 15.70 -14.86
N HIS A 96 -12.27 16.92 -15.38
CA HIS A 96 -11.76 18.11 -14.73
C HIS A 96 -12.47 19.36 -15.27
N PRO A 97 -12.74 20.39 -14.43
CA PRO A 97 -13.32 21.65 -14.90
C PRO A 97 -12.47 22.36 -15.95
N GLN A 98 -11.16 22.14 -15.92
CA GLN A 98 -10.22 22.78 -16.84
C GLN A 98 -9.45 21.75 -17.69
N LYS A 99 -9.45 21.94 -19.00
CA LYS A 99 -8.71 21.10 -19.93
C LYS A 99 -7.22 21.01 -19.61
N GLY A 100 -6.67 19.81 -19.65
CA GLY A 100 -5.25 19.53 -19.41
C GLY A 100 -4.85 19.35 -17.94
N TYR A 101 -5.81 19.32 -17.04
CA TYR A 101 -5.63 19.12 -15.58
C TYR A 101 -6.15 17.77 -15.10
N PHE A 102 -5.94 16.73 -15.87
CA PHE A 102 -6.36 15.37 -15.50
C PHE A 102 -5.41 14.76 -14.47
N ASN A 103 -5.98 14.17 -13.44
CA ASN A 103 -5.25 13.50 -12.35
C ASN A 103 -6.06 12.33 -11.79
N GLU A 104 -5.41 11.47 -11.01
CA GLU A 104 -6.03 10.25 -10.47
C GLU A 104 -7.11 10.52 -9.40
N LEU A 105 -7.19 11.72 -8.84
CA LEU A 105 -8.24 12.09 -7.89
C LEU A 105 -9.59 12.30 -8.57
N GLU A 106 -9.59 12.55 -9.86
CA GLU A 106 -10.76 12.82 -10.68
C GLU A 106 -10.84 11.81 -11.84
N ALA A 107 -10.78 10.51 -11.48
CA ALA A 107 -10.78 9.40 -12.41
C ALA A 107 -11.64 8.23 -11.93
N ALA A 108 -12.08 7.39 -12.88
CA ALA A 108 -12.76 6.12 -12.59
C ALA A 108 -12.52 5.11 -13.72
N ARG A 109 -12.79 3.83 -13.46
CA ARG A 109 -12.71 2.78 -14.47
C ARG A 109 -14.07 2.49 -15.07
N LEU A 110 -14.11 2.44 -16.39
CA LEU A 110 -15.23 1.93 -17.18
C LEU A 110 -15.02 0.41 -17.35
N GLU A 111 -15.82 -0.38 -16.67
CA GLU A 111 -15.72 -1.83 -16.69
C GLU A 111 -16.57 -2.44 -17.81
N PRO A 112 -16.17 -3.59 -18.39
CA PRO A 112 -16.94 -4.26 -19.44
C PRO A 112 -18.31 -4.69 -18.90
N VAL A 113 -19.37 -4.43 -19.70
CA VAL A 113 -20.75 -4.76 -19.37
C VAL A 113 -21.34 -5.65 -20.46
N GLY A 114 -21.75 -6.86 -20.08
CA GLY A 114 -22.37 -7.80 -21.01
C GLY A 114 -21.46 -8.95 -21.44
N PRO A 115 -21.90 -9.73 -22.44
CA PRO A 115 -21.16 -10.91 -22.90
C PRO A 115 -19.91 -10.52 -23.70
N VAL A 116 -18.99 -11.46 -23.79
CA VAL A 116 -17.81 -11.36 -24.66
C VAL A 116 -18.15 -11.97 -26.03
N PRO A 117 -17.80 -11.30 -27.15
CA PRO A 117 -17.12 -10.01 -27.29
C PRO A 117 -17.94 -8.83 -26.71
N CYS A 118 -17.27 -7.96 -25.95
CA CYS A 118 -17.92 -6.86 -25.25
C CYS A 118 -17.81 -5.54 -26.04
N SER A 119 -18.90 -4.81 -26.13
CA SER A 119 -18.94 -3.50 -26.79
C SER A 119 -19.34 -2.35 -25.87
N LYS A 120 -19.66 -2.64 -24.60
CA LYS A 120 -20.10 -1.62 -23.64
C LYS A 120 -19.24 -1.66 -22.41
N PHE A 121 -18.84 -0.48 -21.97
CA PHE A 121 -18.04 -0.26 -20.77
C PHE A 121 -18.68 0.84 -19.94
N ALA A 122 -18.92 0.61 -18.67
CA ALA A 122 -19.63 1.57 -17.85
C ALA A 122 -19.05 1.68 -16.44
N VAL A 123 -19.31 2.86 -15.83
CA VAL A 123 -19.11 3.11 -14.41
C VAL A 123 -20.36 3.80 -13.85
N GLU A 124 -20.70 3.48 -12.61
CA GLU A 124 -21.75 4.16 -11.85
C GLU A 124 -21.12 4.91 -10.69
N LEU A 125 -21.14 6.22 -10.77
CA LEU A 125 -20.54 7.14 -9.81
C LEU A 125 -21.63 7.75 -8.92
N PRO A 126 -21.41 7.92 -7.62
CA PRO A 126 -22.36 8.62 -6.75
C PRO A 126 -22.73 10.00 -7.32
N VAL A 127 -24.02 10.34 -7.25
CA VAL A 127 -24.51 11.66 -7.71
C VAL A 127 -23.76 12.77 -6.98
N GLY A 128 -23.28 13.77 -7.73
CA GLY A 128 -22.52 14.90 -7.21
C GLY A 128 -21.01 14.67 -7.16
N LEU A 129 -20.50 13.49 -7.50
CA LEU A 129 -19.05 13.27 -7.63
C LEU A 129 -18.48 14.05 -8.81
N ILE A 130 -19.19 14.05 -9.94
CA ILE A 130 -18.95 14.98 -11.04
C ILE A 130 -19.95 16.12 -10.88
N GLY A 131 -19.45 17.35 -10.75
CA GLY A 131 -20.27 18.54 -10.58
C GLY A 131 -21.15 18.84 -11.83
N PRO A 132 -22.15 19.72 -11.69
CA PRO A 132 -23.01 20.12 -12.80
C PRO A 132 -22.32 21.03 -13.82
N GLU A 133 -21.19 21.62 -13.46
CA GLU A 133 -20.38 22.44 -14.36
C GLU A 133 -19.81 21.63 -15.51
N ALA A 134 -19.50 22.33 -16.61
CA ALA A 134 -18.93 21.70 -17.78
C ALA A 134 -17.51 21.17 -17.50
N MET A 135 -17.28 19.88 -17.75
CA MET A 135 -16.02 19.17 -17.53
C MET A 135 -15.30 18.87 -18.82
N ALA A 136 -13.99 19.02 -18.83
CA ALA A 136 -13.13 18.37 -19.81
C ALA A 136 -13.08 16.88 -19.49
N LEU A 137 -13.10 16.03 -20.52
CA LEU A 137 -13.07 14.58 -20.39
C LEU A 137 -11.87 14.00 -21.13
N ARG A 138 -11.30 12.92 -20.55
CA ARG A 138 -10.25 12.10 -21.16
C ARG A 138 -10.60 10.63 -20.94
N ILE A 139 -10.40 9.79 -21.94
CA ILE A 139 -10.56 8.34 -21.85
C ILE A 139 -9.25 7.68 -22.26
N ASP A 140 -8.73 6.86 -21.36
CA ASP A 140 -7.54 6.06 -21.60
C ASP A 140 -7.97 4.61 -21.88
N PRO A 141 -7.77 4.13 -23.11
CA PRO A 141 -7.96 2.70 -23.38
C PRO A 141 -6.86 1.87 -22.75
N PRO A 142 -7.04 0.55 -22.61
CA PRO A 142 -5.97 -0.35 -22.21
C PRO A 142 -4.72 -0.16 -23.07
N GLY A 143 -3.54 -0.30 -22.48
CA GLY A 143 -2.29 -0.34 -23.23
C GLY A 143 -2.25 -1.52 -24.21
N LYS A 144 -1.37 -1.42 -25.23
CA LYS A 144 -1.18 -2.43 -26.25
C LYS A 144 -0.86 -3.80 -25.64
N THR A 145 -1.56 -4.83 -26.15
CA THR A 145 -1.26 -6.26 -25.88
C THR A 145 -1.34 -7.03 -27.17
N GLU A 146 -1.06 -8.33 -27.16
CA GLU A 146 -1.22 -9.19 -28.33
C GLU A 146 -2.68 -9.21 -28.83
N THR A 147 -3.65 -9.11 -27.92
CA THR A 147 -5.09 -9.17 -28.22
C THR A 147 -5.79 -7.81 -28.22
N PHE A 148 -5.12 -6.73 -27.81
CA PHE A 148 -5.65 -5.36 -27.82
C PHE A 148 -4.69 -4.44 -28.56
N THR A 149 -4.93 -4.28 -29.86
CA THR A 149 -4.07 -3.52 -30.79
C THR A 149 -4.76 -2.30 -31.38
N SER A 150 -6.07 -2.24 -31.32
CA SER A 150 -6.87 -1.12 -31.85
C SER A 150 -8.21 -1.00 -31.13
N VAL A 151 -8.81 0.16 -31.21
CA VAL A 151 -10.14 0.44 -30.66
C VAL A 151 -10.90 1.40 -31.55
N GLU A 152 -12.24 1.26 -31.57
CA GLU A 152 -13.16 2.22 -32.20
C GLU A 152 -14.18 2.64 -31.16
N TYR A 153 -14.19 3.92 -30.80
CA TYR A 153 -15.23 4.55 -29.97
C TYR A 153 -16.44 4.87 -30.83
N ARG A 154 -17.65 4.55 -30.34
CA ARG A 154 -18.92 4.80 -31.02
C ARG A 154 -19.76 5.83 -30.31
N HIS A 155 -20.04 5.63 -29.02
CA HIS A 155 -20.87 6.52 -28.22
C HIS A 155 -20.33 6.69 -26.82
N LEU A 156 -20.44 7.90 -26.30
CA LEU A 156 -20.28 8.18 -24.86
C LEU A 156 -21.60 8.76 -24.36
N ARG A 157 -22.19 8.11 -23.35
CA ARG A 157 -23.49 8.48 -22.80
C ARG A 157 -23.41 8.68 -21.29
N ALA A 158 -24.28 9.59 -20.80
CA ALA A 158 -24.51 9.77 -19.38
C ALA A 158 -26.00 9.53 -19.08
N SER A 159 -26.29 8.79 -18.03
CA SER A 159 -27.65 8.54 -17.54
C SER A 159 -27.64 8.47 -16.04
N TYR A 160 -28.83 8.59 -15.42
CA TYR A 160 -28.97 8.46 -13.99
C TYR A 160 -29.65 7.14 -13.62
N VAL A 161 -29.17 6.51 -12.55
CA VAL A 161 -29.76 5.33 -11.97
C VAL A 161 -30.39 5.71 -10.63
N THR A 162 -31.64 5.35 -10.46
CA THR A 162 -32.35 5.52 -9.18
C THR A 162 -32.02 4.36 -8.24
N ALA A 163 -31.88 4.64 -6.94
CA ALA A 163 -31.73 3.57 -5.95
C ALA A 163 -33.07 2.86 -5.74
N GLU A 164 -33.05 1.52 -5.70
CA GLU A 164 -34.24 0.74 -5.31
C GLU A 164 -34.60 0.99 -3.82
N TRP A 165 -33.58 1.23 -3.01
CA TRP A 165 -33.69 1.60 -1.61
C TRP A 165 -32.63 2.62 -1.25
N THR A 166 -33.01 3.61 -0.47
CA THR A 166 -32.10 4.61 0.07
C THR A 166 -32.16 4.54 1.60
N PRO A 167 -31.06 4.19 2.28
CA PRO A 167 -31.07 4.08 3.74
C PRO A 167 -31.34 5.44 4.38
N GLN A 168 -32.15 5.43 5.43
CA GLN A 168 -32.42 6.55 6.33
C GLN A 168 -31.84 6.18 7.68
N PHE A 169 -30.55 6.46 7.88
CA PHE A 169 -29.89 6.17 9.13
C PHE A 169 -30.07 7.31 10.12
N SER A 170 -30.44 6.95 11.36
CA SER A 170 -30.43 7.86 12.51
C SER A 170 -29.82 7.14 13.70
N ALA A 171 -28.98 7.83 14.45
CA ALA A 171 -28.40 7.25 15.65
C ALA A 171 -29.49 6.90 16.65
N PRO A 172 -29.46 5.71 17.24
CA PRO A 172 -30.28 5.42 18.40
C PRO A 172 -29.90 6.34 19.57
N PRO A 173 -30.81 6.63 20.50
CA PRO A 173 -30.42 7.32 21.74
C PRO A 173 -29.32 6.54 22.46
N PRO A 174 -28.52 7.18 23.34
CA PRO A 174 -27.54 6.47 24.16
C PRO A 174 -28.14 5.24 24.82
N LEU A 175 -27.36 4.15 24.86
CA LEU A 175 -27.87 2.86 25.31
C LEU A 175 -28.29 2.94 26.79
N ALA A 176 -29.57 2.68 27.06
CA ALA A 176 -30.12 2.47 28.39
C ALA A 176 -30.66 1.04 28.50
N PHE A 177 -30.30 0.32 29.56
CA PHE A 177 -30.83 -1.01 29.84
C PHE A 177 -32.14 -0.91 30.61
N ALA A 178 -33.16 -1.66 30.19
CA ALA A 178 -34.49 -1.65 30.83
C ALA A 178 -34.49 -2.36 32.20
N ALA A 179 -33.50 -3.22 32.45
CA ALA A 179 -33.26 -3.95 33.69
C ALA A 179 -31.76 -4.21 33.84
N ASP A 180 -31.36 -4.83 34.96
CA ASP A 180 -29.97 -5.25 35.14
C ASP A 180 -29.50 -6.11 33.96
N PRO A 181 -28.45 -5.71 33.24
CA PRO A 181 -27.98 -6.44 32.06
C PRO A 181 -27.39 -7.79 32.42
N PHE A 182 -27.30 -8.71 31.47
CA PHE A 182 -26.37 -9.81 31.55
C PHE A 182 -24.95 -9.28 31.46
N VAL A 183 -24.03 -9.76 32.31
CA VAL A 183 -22.62 -9.33 32.32
C VAL A 183 -21.73 -10.54 32.05
N LEU A 184 -20.88 -10.41 31.00
CA LEU A 184 -19.72 -11.28 30.82
C LEU A 184 -18.47 -10.46 31.14
N LYS A 185 -17.49 -11.09 31.80
CA LYS A 185 -16.20 -10.45 32.14
C LYS A 185 -15.05 -11.16 31.45
N GLY A 186 -14.14 -10.38 30.88
CA GLY A 186 -12.80 -10.80 30.50
C GLY A 186 -11.75 -10.24 31.45
N ASP A 187 -10.50 -10.30 31.05
CA ASP A 187 -9.36 -9.91 31.92
C ASP A 187 -9.38 -8.40 32.26
N SER A 188 -9.77 -7.54 31.33
CA SER A 188 -9.75 -6.07 31.48
C SER A 188 -11.00 -5.39 30.91
N TRP A 189 -12.02 -6.14 30.58
CA TRP A 189 -13.25 -5.65 29.97
C TRP A 189 -14.47 -6.40 30.48
N GLU A 190 -15.64 -5.80 30.27
CA GLU A 190 -16.94 -6.46 30.46
C GLU A 190 -17.89 -6.16 29.30
N LEU A 191 -18.68 -7.15 28.94
CA LEU A 191 -19.88 -7.00 28.12
C LEU A 191 -21.09 -6.84 29.03
N ARG A 192 -21.87 -5.80 28.81
CA ARG A 192 -23.22 -5.62 29.37
C ARG A 192 -24.23 -5.82 28.25
N HIS A 193 -25.15 -6.79 28.39
CA HIS A 193 -26.16 -7.11 27.37
C HIS A 193 -27.56 -7.02 27.91
N ASP A 194 -28.44 -6.33 27.18
CA ASP A 194 -29.87 -6.22 27.54
C ASP A 194 -30.54 -7.60 27.56
N ARG A 195 -31.46 -7.79 28.48
CA ARG A 195 -32.15 -9.08 28.65
C ARG A 195 -33.26 -9.34 27.62
N ALA A 196 -33.73 -8.31 26.91
CA ALA A 196 -34.85 -8.36 25.99
C ALA A 196 -34.48 -7.96 24.54
N ARG A 197 -33.51 -7.05 24.34
CA ARG A 197 -33.18 -6.51 23.04
C ARG A 197 -31.87 -7.10 22.49
N MET A 198 -31.97 -7.76 21.34
CA MET A 198 -30.88 -8.52 20.75
C MET A 198 -29.63 -7.69 20.40
N GLY A 199 -29.82 -6.48 19.85
CA GLY A 199 -28.75 -5.60 19.44
C GLY A 199 -28.21 -4.69 20.54
N ALA A 200 -28.84 -4.68 21.72
CA ALA A 200 -28.52 -3.76 22.80
C ALA A 200 -27.44 -4.34 23.72
N PHE A 201 -26.21 -3.96 23.50
CA PHE A 201 -25.08 -4.32 24.35
C PHE A 201 -24.05 -3.20 24.41
N ALA A 202 -23.24 -3.20 25.46
CA ALA A 202 -22.09 -2.31 25.62
C ALA A 202 -20.85 -3.12 25.94
N PHE A 203 -19.74 -2.78 25.27
CA PHE A 203 -18.39 -3.25 25.57
C PHE A 203 -17.68 -2.18 26.38
N VAL A 204 -17.36 -2.50 27.63
CA VAL A 204 -16.83 -1.55 28.62
C VAL A 204 -15.46 -2.02 29.09
N ALA A 205 -14.50 -1.09 29.18
CA ALA A 205 -13.19 -1.36 29.74
C ALA A 205 -12.68 -0.13 30.51
N ASN A 206 -12.08 -0.36 31.68
CA ASN A 206 -11.55 0.69 32.54
C ASN A 206 -12.58 1.80 32.83
N GLY A 207 -13.86 1.44 32.99
CA GLY A 207 -14.94 2.39 33.24
C GLY A 207 -15.42 3.17 32.01
N LYS A 208 -14.79 3.01 30.85
CA LYS A 208 -15.17 3.62 29.57
C LYS A 208 -16.01 2.67 28.75
N THR A 209 -17.13 3.13 28.20
CA THR A 209 -17.88 2.43 27.15
C THR A 209 -17.20 2.65 25.80
N TRP A 210 -16.52 1.64 25.31
CA TRP A 210 -15.84 1.68 24.03
C TRP A 210 -16.78 1.49 22.84
N ALA A 211 -17.74 0.57 22.96
CA ALA A 211 -18.66 0.29 21.85
C ALA A 211 -20.06 -0.02 22.36
N GLU A 212 -21.06 0.48 21.67
CA GLU A 212 -22.47 0.17 21.84
C GLU A 212 -23.01 -0.50 20.59
N GLY A 213 -23.74 -1.60 20.75
CA GLY A 213 -24.50 -2.22 19.68
C GLY A 213 -25.77 -1.44 19.34
N TYR A 214 -26.35 -1.71 18.19
CA TYR A 214 -27.56 -1.06 17.72
C TYR A 214 -28.81 -1.81 18.24
N PRO A 215 -29.61 -1.25 19.18
CA PRO A 215 -30.71 -1.96 19.83
C PRO A 215 -31.75 -2.56 18.88
N ASN A 216 -32.16 -1.80 17.88
CA ASN A 216 -33.14 -2.16 16.86
C ASN A 216 -32.51 -2.07 15.47
N GLU A 217 -31.51 -2.87 15.23
CA GLU A 217 -30.73 -2.87 14.00
C GLU A 217 -31.64 -3.23 12.80
N PRO A 218 -31.80 -2.35 11.79
CA PRO A 218 -32.75 -2.58 10.71
C PRO A 218 -32.19 -3.60 9.71
N PHE A 219 -33.00 -4.64 9.42
CA PHE A 219 -32.76 -5.53 8.27
C PHE A 219 -33.74 -5.14 7.17
N VAL A 220 -33.27 -4.93 5.95
CA VAL A 220 -34.12 -4.48 4.86
C VAL A 220 -34.09 -5.49 3.72
N ILE A 221 -35.25 -6.03 3.42
CA ILE A 221 -35.45 -7.05 2.39
C ILE A 221 -36.30 -6.49 1.24
N LYS A 222 -36.34 -7.21 0.13
CA LYS A 222 -37.28 -6.95 -0.96
C LYS A 222 -38.58 -7.70 -0.70
N GLY A 223 -39.66 -6.95 -0.48
CA GLY A 223 -40.99 -7.47 -0.30
C GLY A 223 -41.58 -8.09 -1.57
N PRO A 224 -42.75 -8.77 -1.49
CA PRO A 224 -43.39 -9.40 -2.63
C PRO A 224 -43.90 -8.40 -3.67
N ASP A 225 -44.15 -7.15 -3.28
CA ASP A 225 -44.51 -6.04 -4.17
C ASP A 225 -43.29 -5.37 -4.83
N GLY A 226 -42.09 -5.89 -4.63
CA GLY A 226 -40.82 -5.35 -5.13
C GLY A 226 -40.28 -4.17 -4.32
N LYS A 227 -40.96 -3.71 -3.27
CA LYS A 227 -40.53 -2.58 -2.45
C LYS A 227 -39.69 -3.02 -1.25
N PRO A 228 -38.91 -2.11 -0.66
CA PRO A 228 -38.18 -2.36 0.57
C PRO A 228 -39.15 -2.62 1.75
N GLU A 229 -38.87 -3.68 2.49
CA GLU A 229 -39.54 -4.07 3.73
C GLU A 229 -38.52 -4.17 4.85
N THR A 230 -38.73 -3.48 5.97
CA THR A 230 -37.90 -3.59 7.16
C THR A 230 -38.41 -4.69 8.07
N LEU A 231 -37.57 -5.65 8.45
CA LEU A 231 -37.92 -6.71 9.40
C LEU A 231 -38.02 -6.13 10.81
N ALA A 232 -39.16 -6.25 11.41
CA ALA A 232 -39.47 -5.79 12.76
C ALA A 232 -39.15 -6.89 13.79
N TRP A 233 -37.89 -7.08 14.12
CA TRP A 233 -37.39 -8.11 15.03
C TRP A 233 -38.02 -8.03 16.42
N GLU A 234 -38.34 -6.84 16.90
CA GLU A 234 -39.03 -6.60 18.18
C GLU A 234 -40.45 -7.18 18.25
N LYS A 235 -41.07 -7.42 17.11
CA LYS A 235 -42.37 -8.08 17.00
C LYS A 235 -42.27 -9.61 16.88
N GLY A 236 -41.06 -10.13 16.73
CA GLY A 236 -40.81 -11.54 16.59
C GLY A 236 -40.56 -12.24 17.94
N ALA A 237 -40.41 -13.56 17.89
CA ALA A 237 -39.99 -14.34 19.06
C ALA A 237 -38.52 -14.04 19.35
N THR A 238 -38.22 -13.27 20.40
CA THR A 238 -36.89 -12.91 20.85
C THR A 238 -36.53 -13.61 22.15
N LYS A 239 -35.34 -14.18 22.26
CA LYS A 239 -34.80 -14.80 23.46
C LYS A 239 -33.35 -14.34 23.66
N VAL A 240 -33.08 -13.82 24.87
CA VAL A 240 -31.70 -13.55 25.34
C VAL A 240 -31.47 -14.35 26.61
N GLN A 241 -30.38 -15.10 26.68
CA GLN A 241 -30.06 -15.96 27.80
C GLN A 241 -28.57 -16.07 28.05
N THR A 242 -28.18 -16.45 29.26
CA THR A 242 -26.81 -16.85 29.57
C THR A 242 -26.72 -18.36 29.61
N ILE A 243 -25.67 -18.91 28.97
CA ILE A 243 -25.36 -20.35 28.98
C ILE A 243 -23.87 -20.49 29.32
N GLY A 244 -23.59 -20.86 30.57
CA GLY A 244 -22.22 -20.89 31.08
C GLY A 244 -21.55 -19.53 30.96
N SER A 245 -20.39 -19.45 30.26
CA SER A 245 -19.63 -18.22 30.01
C SER A 245 -20.05 -17.49 28.72
N ARG A 246 -21.30 -17.65 28.24
CA ARG A 246 -21.79 -17.05 27.00
C ARG A 246 -23.10 -16.31 27.22
N VAL A 247 -23.31 -15.28 26.42
CA VAL A 247 -24.63 -14.69 26.20
C VAL A 247 -25.10 -15.09 24.82
N GLU A 248 -26.29 -15.63 24.69
CA GLU A 248 -26.92 -15.96 23.42
C GLU A 248 -28.17 -15.12 23.24
N ALA A 249 -28.30 -14.48 22.11
CA ALA A 249 -29.43 -13.71 21.69
C ALA A 249 -29.95 -14.25 20.36
N CYS A 250 -31.22 -14.56 20.24
CA CYS A 250 -31.86 -14.98 18.99
C CYS A 250 -33.22 -14.35 18.81
N ALA A 251 -33.60 -14.11 17.58
CA ALA A 251 -34.94 -13.67 17.20
C ALA A 251 -35.41 -14.38 15.95
N THR A 252 -36.74 -14.58 15.86
CA THR A 252 -37.40 -15.14 14.68
C THR A 252 -38.54 -14.24 14.30
N VAL A 253 -38.62 -13.85 13.03
CA VAL A 253 -39.69 -13.00 12.49
C VAL A 253 -40.18 -13.54 11.17
N LYS A 254 -41.44 -13.31 10.81
CA LYS A 254 -41.96 -13.55 9.47
C LYS A 254 -42.06 -12.25 8.69
N ASP A 255 -41.62 -12.30 7.46
CA ASP A 255 -41.86 -11.19 6.52
C ASP A 255 -43.25 -11.22 5.90
N SER A 256 -43.56 -10.19 5.08
CA SER A 256 -44.86 -10.08 4.42
C SER A 256 -45.12 -11.17 3.38
N ALA A 257 -44.12 -11.89 2.91
CA ALA A 257 -44.22 -13.05 2.04
C ALA A 257 -44.37 -14.37 2.82
N GLY A 258 -44.41 -14.31 4.13
CA GLY A 258 -44.55 -15.47 5.03
C GLY A 258 -43.28 -16.30 5.17
N ARG A 259 -42.09 -15.77 4.76
CA ARG A 259 -40.82 -16.42 4.98
C ARG A 259 -40.38 -16.22 6.42
N THR A 260 -39.75 -17.22 7.00
CA THR A 260 -39.27 -17.19 8.38
C THR A 260 -37.80 -16.82 8.41
N TRP A 261 -37.49 -15.70 9.03
CA TRP A 261 -36.15 -15.19 9.24
C TRP A 261 -35.68 -15.51 10.66
N THR A 262 -34.43 -15.93 10.77
CA THR A 262 -33.78 -16.17 12.07
C THR A 262 -32.49 -15.35 12.13
N TRP A 263 -32.32 -14.62 13.21
CA TRP A 263 -31.11 -13.91 13.55
C TRP A 263 -30.59 -14.38 14.91
N SER A 264 -29.33 -14.78 14.99
CA SER A 264 -28.70 -15.18 16.25
C SER A 264 -27.37 -14.50 16.45
N ARG A 265 -27.06 -14.18 17.69
CA ARG A 265 -25.77 -13.60 18.09
C ARG A 265 -25.30 -14.25 19.40
N THR A 266 -24.09 -14.83 19.38
CA THR A 266 -23.48 -15.47 20.53
C THR A 266 -22.24 -14.67 20.93
N PHE A 267 -22.17 -14.26 22.18
CA PHE A 267 -21.05 -13.57 22.79
C PHE A 267 -20.31 -14.53 23.72
N ALA A 268 -19.00 -14.68 23.56
CA ALA A 268 -18.15 -15.58 24.36
C ALA A 268 -16.89 -14.87 24.85
N ALA A 269 -16.65 -14.88 26.16
CA ALA A 269 -15.44 -14.35 26.73
C ALA A 269 -14.24 -15.26 26.44
N ALA A 270 -13.10 -14.69 26.04
CA ALA A 270 -11.87 -15.39 25.76
C ALA A 270 -10.66 -14.55 26.21
N GLY A 271 -10.43 -14.53 27.54
CA GLY A 271 -9.34 -13.75 28.15
C GLY A 271 -9.43 -12.26 27.83
N THR A 272 -8.48 -11.75 27.07
CA THR A 272 -8.40 -10.34 26.65
C THR A 272 -9.38 -9.97 25.54
N THR A 273 -10.16 -10.91 24.99
CA THR A 273 -11.03 -10.70 23.84
C THR A 273 -12.47 -11.14 24.10
N LEU A 274 -13.43 -10.45 23.48
CA LEU A 274 -14.81 -10.88 23.35
C LEU A 274 -15.03 -11.39 21.91
N ASN A 275 -15.33 -12.68 21.77
CA ASN A 275 -15.66 -13.26 20.47
C ASN A 275 -17.18 -13.19 20.27
N VAL A 276 -17.60 -12.76 19.08
CA VAL A 276 -19.01 -12.64 18.74
C VAL A 276 -19.29 -13.34 17.42
N ARG A 277 -20.24 -14.25 17.41
CA ARG A 277 -20.71 -14.94 16.22
C ARG A 277 -22.11 -14.47 15.89
N THR A 278 -22.29 -13.85 14.72
CA THR A 278 -23.60 -13.43 14.21
C THR A 278 -24.00 -14.32 13.03
N ALA A 279 -25.21 -14.88 13.06
CA ALA A 279 -25.76 -15.67 11.98
C ALA A 279 -27.15 -15.16 11.60
N VAL A 280 -27.43 -15.09 10.31
CA VAL A 280 -28.73 -14.74 9.73
C VAL A 280 -29.12 -15.80 8.73
N ALA A 281 -30.36 -16.27 8.76
CA ALA A 281 -30.89 -17.26 7.83
C ALA A 281 -32.35 -16.98 7.50
N VAL A 282 -32.80 -17.44 6.35
CA VAL A 282 -34.21 -17.46 5.93
C VAL A 282 -34.57 -18.84 5.38
N ASP A 283 -35.79 -19.31 5.66
CA ASP A 283 -36.26 -20.65 5.31
C ASP A 283 -36.41 -20.87 3.78
N ARG A 284 -36.54 -19.80 3.00
CA ARG A 284 -36.63 -19.81 1.52
C ARG A 284 -35.87 -18.62 0.96
N PRO A 285 -35.19 -18.77 -0.21
CA PRO A 285 -34.41 -17.68 -0.81
C PRO A 285 -35.18 -16.35 -0.90
N ALA A 286 -34.54 -15.29 -0.55
CA ALA A 286 -35.06 -13.92 -0.57
C ALA A 286 -34.08 -12.98 -1.24
N HIS A 287 -34.50 -11.73 -1.52
CA HIS A 287 -33.61 -10.65 -1.88
C HIS A 287 -33.46 -9.66 -0.72
N VAL A 288 -32.27 -9.20 -0.47
CA VAL A 288 -31.97 -8.27 0.64
C VAL A 288 -31.30 -7.00 0.11
N TYR A 289 -31.64 -5.87 0.73
CA TYR A 289 -30.96 -4.59 0.53
C TYR A 289 -29.93 -4.32 1.62
N HIS A 290 -30.19 -4.78 2.86
CA HIS A 290 -29.35 -4.49 4.01
C HIS A 290 -29.46 -5.56 5.08
N VAL A 291 -28.37 -6.24 5.36
CA VAL A 291 -28.20 -7.20 6.44
C VAL A 291 -27.00 -6.77 7.27
N PRO A 292 -27.20 -6.12 8.41
CA PRO A 292 -26.10 -5.76 9.30
C PRO A 292 -25.70 -6.98 10.15
N TYR A 293 -24.47 -7.50 9.95
CA TYR A 293 -23.92 -8.52 10.84
C TYR A 293 -23.48 -7.94 12.16
N MET A 294 -22.94 -6.71 12.12
CA MET A 294 -22.55 -5.95 13.30
C MET A 294 -22.57 -4.46 12.96
N THR A 295 -23.16 -3.67 13.84
CA THR A 295 -23.04 -2.20 13.83
C THR A 295 -22.65 -1.75 15.22
N LEU A 296 -21.52 -1.06 15.34
CA LEU A 296 -20.98 -0.56 16.59
C LEU A 296 -20.87 0.96 16.55
N PHE A 297 -21.46 1.61 17.52
CA PHE A 297 -21.21 3.03 17.82
C PHE A 297 -20.05 3.09 18.80
N VAL A 298 -18.89 3.51 18.33
CA VAL A 298 -17.64 3.49 19.09
C VAL A 298 -17.38 4.84 19.72
N ASP A 299 -17.06 4.84 21.01
CA ASP A 299 -16.68 6.01 21.80
C ASP A 299 -17.59 7.24 21.59
N ARG A 300 -18.88 7.08 21.81
CA ARG A 300 -19.88 8.16 21.63
C ARG A 300 -19.64 9.38 22.51
N ALA A 301 -18.91 9.20 23.62
CA ALA A 301 -18.55 10.30 24.52
C ALA A 301 -17.43 11.19 23.98
N SER A 302 -16.70 10.76 22.94
CA SER A 302 -15.57 11.50 22.37
C SER A 302 -15.97 12.72 21.55
N ASN A 303 -17.25 12.89 21.20
CA ASN A 303 -17.72 13.89 20.23
C ASN A 303 -16.98 13.81 18.89
N GLY A 304 -16.60 12.60 18.48
CA GLY A 304 -15.89 12.33 17.24
C GLY A 304 -14.37 12.56 17.27
N HIS A 305 -13.80 12.95 18.42
CA HIS A 305 -12.35 13.08 18.60
C HIS A 305 -11.68 11.73 18.87
N LYS A 306 -10.45 11.61 18.40
CA LYS A 306 -9.60 10.42 18.58
C LYS A 306 -8.12 10.82 18.55
N THR A 307 -7.24 9.95 19.01
CA THR A 307 -5.81 10.13 18.77
C THR A 307 -5.44 9.60 17.39
N GLN A 308 -5.80 8.36 17.10
CA GLN A 308 -5.60 7.73 15.78
C GLN A 308 -6.72 6.76 15.47
N ALA A 309 -6.91 6.46 14.19
CA ALA A 309 -7.81 5.40 13.74
C ALA A 309 -7.24 4.67 12.51
N LEU A 310 -7.62 3.39 12.34
CA LEU A 310 -7.08 2.52 11.31
C LEU A 310 -8.15 1.63 10.69
N LEU A 311 -8.19 1.60 9.36
CA LEU A 311 -8.70 0.52 8.53
C LEU A 311 -7.56 0.11 7.58
N PRO A 312 -6.86 -1.01 7.81
CA PRO A 312 -5.60 -1.35 7.12
C PRO A 312 -5.71 -1.35 5.60
N GLY A 313 -4.82 -0.61 4.95
CA GLY A 313 -4.81 -0.46 3.51
C GLY A 313 -5.76 0.62 2.96
N ILE A 314 -6.69 1.11 3.77
CA ILE A 314 -7.69 2.09 3.35
C ILE A 314 -7.50 3.43 4.04
N GLU A 315 -7.48 3.45 5.37
CA GLU A 315 -7.33 4.68 6.14
C GLU A 315 -6.41 4.50 7.35
N TYR A 316 -5.49 5.41 7.52
CA TYR A 316 -4.69 5.59 8.73
C TYR A 316 -4.74 7.08 9.09
N LEU A 317 -5.42 7.41 10.18
CA LEU A 317 -5.83 8.76 10.54
C LEU A 317 -5.23 9.16 11.89
N ALA A 318 -4.87 10.43 12.03
CA ALA A 318 -4.81 11.12 13.31
C ALA A 318 -6.23 11.60 13.69
N ASP A 319 -6.39 12.82 14.22
CA ASP A 319 -7.73 13.34 14.58
C ASP A 319 -8.54 13.86 13.38
N GLU A 320 -7.98 13.85 12.16
CA GLU A 320 -8.74 14.21 10.97
C GLU A 320 -9.89 13.23 10.69
N PRO A 321 -10.96 13.68 10.00
CA PRO A 321 -12.08 12.84 9.61
C PRO A 321 -11.61 11.73 8.63
N SER A 322 -12.24 10.55 8.74
CA SER A 322 -12.10 9.50 7.72
C SER A 322 -12.63 10.02 6.39
N SER A 323 -11.84 9.91 5.31
CA SER A 323 -12.11 10.45 4.01
C SER A 323 -12.50 11.93 4.04
N ASN A 324 -12.61 12.62 2.93
CA ASN A 324 -13.09 14.00 2.92
C ASN A 324 -14.59 14.08 2.59
N GLU A 325 -15.21 15.27 2.71
CA GLU A 325 -16.63 15.46 2.40
C GLU A 325 -17.02 15.05 0.98
N LYS A 326 -16.10 15.13 0.02
CA LYS A 326 -16.36 14.71 -1.37
C LYS A 326 -16.61 13.21 -1.48
N GLU A 327 -16.27 12.42 -0.49
CA GLU A 327 -16.36 10.96 -0.50
C GLU A 327 -17.62 10.44 0.20
N VAL A 328 -18.30 11.27 0.94
CA VAL A 328 -19.64 10.98 1.48
C VAL A 328 -20.66 11.40 0.44
N ARG A 329 -21.12 10.45 -0.38
CA ARG A 329 -21.90 10.70 -1.59
C ARG A 329 -23.19 9.93 -1.63
N GLY A 330 -23.99 10.22 -2.64
CA GLY A 330 -25.28 9.63 -2.91
C GLY A 330 -26.44 10.47 -2.39
N PRO A 331 -27.70 10.00 -2.56
CA PRO A 331 -28.91 10.78 -2.26
C PRO A 331 -29.02 11.29 -0.83
N GLN A 332 -28.31 10.65 0.10
CA GLN A 332 -28.28 10.99 1.52
C GLN A 332 -26.87 11.11 2.08
N ALA A 333 -25.92 11.50 1.24
CA ALA A 333 -24.51 11.60 1.61
C ALA A 333 -23.95 10.30 2.24
N ASN A 334 -24.39 9.14 1.75
CA ASN A 334 -23.89 7.85 2.20
C ASN A 334 -22.42 7.69 1.87
N ARG A 335 -21.66 7.20 2.86
CA ARG A 335 -20.26 6.93 2.71
C ARG A 335 -20.02 5.82 1.70
N LEU A 336 -18.98 5.98 0.86
CA LEU A 336 -18.48 4.90 0.03
C LEU A 336 -17.85 3.82 0.91
N ILE A 337 -18.10 2.55 0.55
CA ILE A 337 -17.59 1.38 1.26
C ILE A 337 -16.69 0.60 0.30
N PRO A 338 -15.39 0.46 0.59
CA PRO A 338 -14.49 -0.26 -0.31
C PRO A 338 -14.78 -1.76 -0.31
N ALA A 339 -14.52 -2.41 -1.44
CA ALA A 339 -14.61 -3.86 -1.57
C ALA A 339 -13.63 -4.57 -0.63
N ALA A 340 -14.00 -5.79 -0.17
CA ALA A 340 -13.25 -6.53 0.85
C ALA A 340 -11.80 -6.84 0.46
N HIS A 341 -11.49 -6.99 -0.82
CA HIS A 341 -10.11 -7.23 -1.29
C HIS A 341 -9.19 -6.00 -1.21
N LYS A 342 -9.75 -4.83 -0.88
CA LYS A 342 -8.97 -3.59 -0.77
C LYS A 342 -8.34 -3.38 0.60
N PHE A 343 -8.78 -4.11 1.64
CA PHE A 343 -8.11 -4.04 2.94
C PHE A 343 -6.96 -5.03 3.02
N CYS A 344 -5.91 -4.62 3.73
CA CYS A 344 -4.73 -5.45 3.94
C CYS A 344 -4.99 -6.63 4.86
N TYR A 345 -5.87 -6.46 5.85
CA TYR A 345 -6.31 -7.49 6.79
C TYR A 345 -7.53 -7.00 7.62
N PRO A 346 -8.32 -7.92 8.19
CA PRO A 346 -9.61 -7.62 8.80
C PRO A 346 -9.49 -6.99 10.19
N LEU A 347 -9.27 -5.67 10.25
CA LEU A 347 -9.15 -4.88 11.47
C LEU A 347 -9.77 -3.50 11.28
N MET A 348 -10.50 -3.01 12.28
CA MET A 348 -10.75 -1.60 12.55
C MET A 348 -10.22 -1.27 13.92
N ALA A 349 -9.53 -0.15 14.08
CA ALA A 349 -9.01 0.29 15.36
C ALA A 349 -9.23 1.78 15.58
N LEU A 350 -9.42 2.14 16.87
CA LEU A 350 -9.51 3.50 17.36
C LEU A 350 -8.68 3.64 18.63
N THR A 351 -7.97 4.76 18.77
CA THR A 351 -7.20 5.06 19.99
C THR A 351 -7.62 6.38 20.60
N ASP A 352 -7.61 6.47 21.92
CA ASP A 352 -7.54 7.71 22.67
C ASP A 352 -6.12 7.94 23.22
N ALA A 353 -5.92 8.94 24.07
CA ALA A 353 -4.59 9.29 24.58
C ALA A 353 -3.91 8.17 25.40
N SER A 354 -4.62 7.16 25.88
CA SER A 354 -4.13 6.17 26.85
C SER A 354 -4.50 4.73 26.56
N SER A 355 -5.47 4.50 25.68
CA SER A 355 -6.03 3.18 25.43
C SER A 355 -6.55 3.06 24.00
N TRP A 356 -6.81 1.83 23.58
CA TRP A 356 -7.31 1.53 22.26
C TRP A 356 -8.46 0.54 22.28
N PHE A 357 -9.29 0.60 21.23
CA PHE A 357 -10.32 -0.38 20.89
C PHE A 357 -10.03 -0.96 19.52
N ALA A 358 -10.18 -2.28 19.37
CA ALA A 358 -10.02 -2.98 18.11
C ALA A 358 -11.21 -3.92 17.85
N PHE A 359 -11.65 -3.90 16.60
CA PHE A 359 -12.69 -4.74 16.04
C PHE A 359 -12.12 -5.53 14.86
N GLU A 360 -12.04 -6.85 15.01
CA GLU A 360 -11.53 -7.78 14.02
C GLU A 360 -12.65 -8.70 13.54
N TRP A 361 -12.52 -9.23 12.32
CA TRP A 361 -13.46 -10.24 11.79
C TRP A 361 -12.72 -11.35 11.07
N THR A 362 -13.37 -12.52 10.93
CA THR A 362 -12.85 -13.60 10.08
C THR A 362 -13.24 -13.31 8.64
N GLN A 363 -12.25 -13.16 7.77
CA GLN A 363 -12.47 -12.97 6.34
C GLN A 363 -13.11 -14.24 5.76
N PRO A 364 -14.29 -14.17 5.10
CA PRO A 364 -14.90 -15.33 4.47
C PRO A 364 -14.00 -15.86 3.35
N LYS A 365 -13.89 -17.18 3.26
CA LYS A 365 -13.19 -17.83 2.14
C LYS A 365 -14.08 -17.86 0.89
N ASP A 366 -15.39 -17.90 1.10
CA ASP A 366 -16.38 -17.89 0.04
C ASP A 366 -16.94 -16.48 -0.13
N THR A 367 -16.98 -16.02 -1.38
CA THR A 367 -17.44 -14.68 -1.75
C THR A 367 -18.90 -14.65 -2.16
N GLU A 368 -19.68 -15.74 -1.97
CA GLU A 368 -21.11 -15.75 -2.32
C GLU A 368 -21.88 -14.65 -1.58
N TRP A 369 -21.42 -14.29 -0.37
CA TRP A 369 -22.02 -13.25 0.47
C TRP A 369 -20.99 -12.24 0.96
N PRO A 370 -20.49 -11.38 0.07
CA PRO A 370 -19.56 -10.35 0.48
C PRO A 370 -20.29 -9.40 1.43
N PHE A 371 -19.77 -9.25 2.63
CA PHE A 371 -20.04 -8.09 3.45
C PHE A 371 -18.94 -7.05 3.24
N ALA A 372 -19.26 -5.81 3.50
CA ALA A 372 -18.30 -4.71 3.45
C ALA A 372 -18.13 -4.11 4.85
N PRO A 373 -16.90 -3.87 5.29
CA PRO A 373 -16.63 -3.11 6.49
C PRO A 373 -16.94 -1.64 6.26
N VAL A 374 -17.67 -1.06 7.20
CA VAL A 374 -18.03 0.35 7.24
C VAL A 374 -17.22 1.00 8.34
N PHE A 375 -16.43 1.98 7.97
CA PHE A 375 -15.55 2.71 8.87
C PHE A 375 -15.76 4.21 8.68
N ASP A 376 -16.33 4.89 9.66
CA ASP A 376 -16.59 6.32 9.60
C ASP A 376 -16.21 7.01 10.91
N THR A 377 -15.20 7.84 10.88
CA THR A 377 -14.64 8.53 12.06
C THR A 377 -14.39 10.02 11.76
N PRO A 378 -15.20 10.96 12.31
CA PRO A 378 -16.40 10.73 13.11
C PRO A 378 -17.55 10.11 12.29
N ASP A 379 -18.52 9.52 13.00
CA ASP A 379 -19.72 8.96 12.39
C ASP A 379 -20.61 10.05 11.77
N ARG A 380 -20.54 10.18 10.45
CA ARG A 380 -21.39 11.09 9.67
C ARG A 380 -22.64 10.40 9.14
N GLN A 381 -22.64 9.06 9.12
CA GLN A 381 -23.73 8.24 8.61
C GLN A 381 -24.96 8.32 9.54
N PHE A 382 -24.75 8.04 10.81
CA PHE A 382 -25.81 8.08 11.84
C PHE A 382 -25.79 9.35 12.67
N LYS A 383 -24.67 10.09 12.69
CA LYS A 383 -24.46 11.26 13.55
C LYS A 383 -24.57 10.90 15.04
N SER A 384 -23.95 9.80 15.43
CA SER A 384 -24.03 9.25 16.79
C SER A 384 -23.26 10.04 17.85
N GLY A 385 -22.42 10.96 17.43
CA GLY A 385 -21.50 11.72 18.32
C GLY A 385 -20.16 11.00 18.55
N GLY A 386 -20.00 9.76 18.10
CA GLY A 386 -18.75 9.00 18.16
C GLY A 386 -18.27 8.58 16.78
N HIS A 387 -17.91 7.30 16.65
CA HIS A 387 -17.42 6.69 15.44
C HIS A 387 -18.27 5.47 15.08
N LEU A 388 -18.26 5.07 13.79
CA LEU A 388 -19.02 3.92 13.28
C LEU A 388 -18.06 2.84 12.79
N PHE A 389 -18.16 1.64 13.39
CA PHE A 389 -17.54 0.41 12.89
C PHE A 389 -18.63 -0.59 12.59
N ALA A 390 -18.73 -1.07 11.35
CA ALA A 390 -19.78 -2.03 11.02
C ALA A 390 -19.34 -3.04 9.96
N LEU A 391 -20.09 -4.15 9.88
CA LEU A 391 -20.01 -5.13 8.81
C LEU A 391 -21.42 -5.31 8.23
N TRP A 392 -21.62 -4.83 6.99
CA TRP A 392 -22.90 -4.84 6.32
C TRP A 392 -22.86 -5.71 5.06
N ALA A 393 -23.91 -6.48 4.83
CA ALA A 393 -24.16 -7.20 3.59
C ALA A 393 -25.44 -6.67 2.91
N PRO A 394 -25.55 -6.76 1.58
CA PRO A 394 -24.48 -7.13 0.67
C PRO A 394 -23.37 -6.11 0.70
N GLY A 395 -22.14 -6.56 0.48
CA GLY A 395 -21.02 -5.66 0.22
C GLY A 395 -21.20 -4.92 -1.12
N ILE A 396 -20.19 -4.16 -1.52
CA ILE A 396 -20.20 -3.46 -2.80
C ILE A 396 -20.19 -4.48 -3.95
N GLY A 397 -21.35 -4.76 -4.49
CA GLY A 397 -21.57 -5.55 -5.70
C GLY A 397 -20.92 -6.94 -5.68
N ALA A 398 -20.72 -7.53 -6.83
CA ALA A 398 -19.89 -8.72 -7.04
C ALA A 398 -18.39 -8.41 -6.83
N ALA A 399 -18.10 -7.29 -6.33
CA ALA A 399 -17.00 -6.70 -5.58
C ALA A 399 -15.58 -7.07 -6.05
N ARG A 400 -15.44 -7.64 -7.21
CA ARG A 400 -14.15 -7.95 -7.82
C ARG A 400 -13.65 -6.81 -8.73
N ARG A 401 -14.41 -5.71 -8.82
CA ARG A 401 -14.09 -4.55 -9.65
C ARG A 401 -13.65 -3.38 -8.79
N GLU A 402 -12.53 -2.79 -9.13
CA GLU A 402 -11.94 -1.68 -8.38
C GLU A 402 -12.82 -0.42 -8.36
N SER A 403 -13.68 -0.25 -9.36
CA SER A 403 -14.55 0.92 -9.54
C SER A 403 -16.01 0.68 -9.18
N ASP A 404 -16.40 -0.50 -8.66
CA ASP A 404 -17.77 -0.74 -8.25
C ASP A 404 -18.06 -0.02 -6.92
N MET A 405 -18.87 1.02 -6.99
CA MET A 405 -19.26 1.85 -5.85
C MET A 405 -20.75 1.75 -5.52
N ARG A 406 -21.46 0.82 -6.13
CA ARG A 406 -22.90 0.67 -5.92
C ARG A 406 -23.17 0.05 -4.55
N LEU A 407 -23.95 0.76 -3.74
CA LEU A 407 -24.42 0.34 -2.42
C LEU A 407 -25.90 0.03 -2.46
N PHE A 408 -26.36 -0.85 -1.53
CA PHE A 408 -27.76 -1.09 -1.24
C PHE A 408 -28.61 -1.55 -2.44
N SER A 409 -27.99 -2.21 -3.42
CA SER A 409 -28.73 -2.95 -4.44
C SER A 409 -29.25 -4.27 -3.88
N SER A 410 -30.44 -4.70 -4.29
CA SER A 410 -30.96 -5.98 -3.81
C SER A 410 -30.21 -7.16 -4.41
N VAL A 411 -29.84 -8.11 -3.55
CA VAL A 411 -29.17 -9.35 -3.95
C VAL A 411 -29.88 -10.56 -3.36
N PRO A 412 -29.79 -11.75 -4.01
CA PRO A 412 -30.34 -12.97 -3.49
C PRO A 412 -29.71 -13.33 -2.13
N PHE A 413 -30.45 -13.88 -1.16
CA PHE A 413 -29.98 -14.25 0.16
C PHE A 413 -30.65 -15.53 0.68
N SER A 414 -29.90 -16.38 1.35
CA SER A 414 -30.41 -17.55 2.07
C SER A 414 -29.88 -17.61 3.50
N SER A 415 -28.60 -17.43 3.71
CA SER A 415 -27.97 -17.42 5.03
C SER A 415 -26.58 -16.77 4.99
N GLY A 416 -26.10 -16.32 6.13
CA GLY A 416 -24.74 -15.84 6.29
C GLY A 416 -24.30 -15.89 7.75
N VAL A 417 -23.00 -16.10 7.98
CA VAL A 417 -22.37 -16.16 9.31
C VAL A 417 -21.11 -15.30 9.28
N VAL A 418 -20.94 -14.47 10.32
CA VAL A 418 -19.73 -13.68 10.52
C VAL A 418 -19.25 -13.85 11.96
N GLU A 419 -17.96 -14.09 12.11
CA GLU A 419 -17.28 -14.13 13.40
C GLU A 419 -16.45 -12.87 13.57
N THR A 420 -16.62 -12.21 14.72
CA THR A 420 -15.93 -10.98 15.06
C THR A 420 -15.28 -11.07 16.43
N THR A 421 -14.28 -10.23 16.66
CA THR A 421 -13.58 -10.15 17.95
C THR A 421 -13.44 -8.69 18.36
N LEU A 422 -13.87 -8.36 19.58
CA LEU A 422 -13.65 -7.06 20.19
C LEU A 422 -12.55 -7.19 21.21
N SER A 423 -11.66 -6.21 21.26
CA SER A 423 -10.56 -6.15 22.22
C SER A 423 -10.16 -4.73 22.56
N THR A 424 -9.48 -4.56 23.68
CA THR A 424 -8.97 -3.28 24.17
C THR A 424 -7.63 -3.46 24.86
N GLY A 425 -6.87 -2.39 25.00
CA GLY A 425 -5.60 -2.40 25.72
C GLY A 425 -5.09 -1.00 26.00
N ALA A 426 -3.95 -0.92 26.67
CA ALA A 426 -3.26 0.33 26.95
C ALA A 426 -2.42 0.80 25.74
N GLY A 427 -2.25 2.12 25.63
CA GLY A 427 -1.48 2.77 24.55
C GLY A 427 -2.37 3.74 23.75
N GLY A 428 -1.76 4.80 23.24
CA GLY A 428 -2.46 5.89 22.55
C GLY A 428 -2.29 5.85 21.02
N ASP A 429 -1.48 4.94 20.48
CA ASP A 429 -1.16 4.89 19.06
C ASP A 429 -1.67 3.59 18.41
N VAL A 430 -1.95 3.62 17.12
CA VAL A 430 -2.26 2.43 16.32
C VAL A 430 -1.16 1.37 16.40
N VAL A 431 0.10 1.78 16.56
CA VAL A 431 1.22 0.83 16.72
C VAL A 431 1.11 -0.01 18.00
N ASP A 432 0.41 0.47 19.04
CA ASP A 432 0.14 -0.31 20.26
C ASP A 432 -0.87 -1.43 19.95
N VAL A 433 -1.90 -1.12 19.16
CA VAL A 433 -2.85 -2.12 18.65
C VAL A 433 -2.11 -3.18 17.85
N LEU A 434 -1.24 -2.79 16.90
CA LEU A 434 -0.48 -3.72 16.07
C LEU A 434 0.47 -4.59 16.92
N THR A 435 1.10 -4.01 17.92
CA THR A 435 1.98 -4.74 18.87
C THR A 435 1.20 -5.83 19.61
N ALA A 436 -0.01 -5.52 20.06
CA ALA A 436 -0.85 -6.45 20.79
C ALA A 436 -1.52 -7.50 19.90
N ARG A 437 -2.03 -7.07 18.72
CA ARG A 437 -2.90 -7.91 17.88
C ARG A 437 -2.16 -8.63 16.75
N TYR A 438 -1.02 -8.11 16.28
CA TYR A 438 -0.24 -8.64 15.15
C TYR A 438 1.24 -8.91 15.53
N PRO A 439 1.52 -9.63 16.65
CA PRO A 439 2.86 -10.11 16.96
C PRO A 439 3.28 -11.17 15.92
N LEU A 440 4.59 -11.40 15.79
CA LEU A 440 5.16 -12.34 14.81
C LEU A 440 4.43 -13.70 14.75
N LYS A 441 4.04 -14.26 15.89
CA LYS A 441 3.36 -15.56 15.98
C LYS A 441 1.94 -15.59 15.35
N ARG A 442 1.34 -14.44 15.11
CA ARG A 442 0.01 -14.31 14.44
C ARG A 442 0.12 -13.92 12.97
N LEU A 443 1.30 -13.54 12.51
CA LEU A 443 1.48 -13.22 11.09
C LEU A 443 1.44 -14.51 10.24
N PRO A 444 0.92 -14.44 9.01
CA PRO A 444 0.92 -15.60 8.12
C PRO A 444 2.35 -16.00 7.75
N PRO A 445 2.57 -17.26 7.32
CA PRO A 445 3.86 -17.66 6.79
C PRO A 445 4.21 -16.83 5.55
N THR A 446 5.50 -16.52 5.38
CA THR A 446 5.97 -15.80 4.20
C THR A 446 5.88 -16.71 2.96
N PRO A 447 5.64 -16.15 1.76
CA PRO A 447 5.84 -16.89 0.52
C PRO A 447 7.26 -17.45 0.44
N ALA A 448 7.44 -18.54 -0.31
CA ALA A 448 8.76 -19.15 -0.50
C ALA A 448 9.66 -18.20 -1.31
N LEU A 449 10.89 -18.00 -0.83
CA LEU A 449 11.92 -17.27 -1.55
C LEU A 449 13.03 -18.26 -1.94
N GLU A 450 12.84 -18.96 -3.05
CA GLU A 450 13.79 -19.96 -3.56
C GLU A 450 14.94 -19.29 -4.32
N THR A 451 16.17 -19.65 -3.96
CA THR A 451 17.39 -19.05 -4.55
C THR A 451 17.41 -19.16 -6.06
N ALA A 452 17.14 -20.36 -6.61
CA ALA A 452 17.19 -20.60 -8.04
C ALA A 452 16.16 -19.76 -8.80
N LYS A 453 14.90 -19.72 -8.32
CA LYS A 453 13.82 -18.91 -8.90
C LYS A 453 14.16 -17.42 -8.86
N ALA A 454 14.59 -16.91 -7.72
CA ALA A 454 14.90 -15.49 -7.58
C ALA A 454 16.08 -15.08 -8.48
N CYS A 455 17.14 -15.90 -8.55
CA CYS A 455 18.27 -15.66 -9.44
C CYS A 455 17.86 -15.73 -10.93
N ASP A 456 17.01 -16.66 -11.33
CA ASP A 456 16.52 -16.76 -12.73
C ASP A 456 15.71 -15.51 -13.12
N VAL A 457 14.72 -15.11 -12.31
CA VAL A 457 13.90 -13.89 -12.53
C VAL A 457 14.79 -12.66 -12.72
N LEU A 458 15.73 -12.44 -11.80
CA LEU A 458 16.64 -11.28 -11.84
C LEU A 458 17.59 -11.34 -13.05
N THR A 459 18.12 -12.52 -13.38
CA THR A 459 19.02 -12.72 -14.53
C THR A 459 18.33 -12.38 -15.83
N ARG A 460 17.11 -12.90 -16.04
CA ARG A 460 16.29 -12.58 -17.22
C ARG A 460 15.97 -11.09 -17.28
N GLY A 461 15.58 -10.49 -16.13
CA GLY A 461 15.33 -9.06 -16.04
C GLY A 461 16.49 -8.21 -16.51
N TRP A 462 17.73 -8.55 -16.16
CA TRP A 462 18.91 -7.79 -16.59
C TRP A 462 19.40 -8.13 -18.01
N LEU A 463 19.29 -9.36 -18.46
CA LEU A 463 19.92 -9.84 -19.70
C LEU A 463 18.96 -10.01 -20.89
N GLU A 464 17.66 -10.23 -20.64
CA GLU A 464 16.69 -10.63 -21.65
C GLU A 464 15.56 -9.61 -21.85
N SER A 465 15.33 -8.71 -20.86
CA SER A 465 14.33 -7.66 -20.98
C SER A 465 14.81 -6.46 -21.80
N GLY A 466 13.86 -5.56 -22.17
CA GLY A 466 14.15 -4.29 -22.85
C GLY A 466 14.75 -3.20 -21.96
N ILE A 467 15.09 -3.50 -20.70
CA ILE A 467 15.60 -2.48 -19.75
C ILE A 467 17.02 -1.99 -20.06
N ARG A 468 17.83 -2.84 -20.70
CA ARG A 468 19.22 -2.54 -21.01
C ARG A 468 19.38 -2.11 -22.46
N ASP A 469 20.20 -1.09 -22.69
CA ASP A 469 20.60 -0.60 -24.02
C ASP A 469 22.11 -0.82 -24.23
N GLY A 470 22.51 -2.09 -24.38
CA GLY A 470 23.90 -2.51 -24.55
C GLY A 470 24.83 -1.96 -23.47
N ALA A 471 25.96 -1.41 -23.91
CA ALA A 471 26.93 -0.72 -23.06
C ALA A 471 26.53 0.73 -22.73
N ASN A 472 25.46 1.26 -23.33
CA ASN A 472 25.01 2.63 -23.11
C ASN A 472 24.31 2.84 -21.78
N GLY A 473 23.92 1.75 -21.12
CA GLY A 473 23.35 1.80 -19.79
C GLY A 473 21.98 1.15 -19.66
N CYS A 474 21.25 1.52 -18.62
CA CYS A 474 19.95 0.98 -18.30
C CYS A 474 18.89 2.06 -18.12
N ARG A 475 17.63 1.66 -18.31
CA ARG A 475 16.45 2.48 -18.04
C ARG A 475 15.95 2.24 -16.62
N HIS A 476 15.28 3.24 -16.06
CA HIS A 476 14.55 3.06 -14.81
C HIS A 476 13.35 2.12 -15.00
N ALA A 477 12.59 2.34 -16.08
CA ALA A 477 11.46 1.51 -16.46
C ALA A 477 11.34 1.48 -17.99
N LEU A 478 10.55 0.54 -18.54
CA LEU A 478 10.18 0.57 -19.95
C LEU A 478 9.13 1.65 -20.20
N GLY A 479 9.23 2.29 -21.36
CA GLY A 479 8.33 3.34 -21.81
C GLY A 479 9.08 4.56 -22.32
N SER A 480 8.39 5.41 -23.08
CA SER A 480 8.99 6.55 -23.79
C SER A 480 9.58 7.64 -22.89
N ARG A 481 9.16 7.69 -21.62
CA ARG A 481 9.66 8.68 -20.64
C ARG A 481 11.04 8.36 -20.08
N TRP A 482 11.48 7.10 -20.16
CA TRP A 482 12.71 6.65 -19.53
C TRP A 482 13.77 6.27 -20.57
N HIS A 483 14.72 7.16 -20.76
CA HIS A 483 15.89 6.92 -21.62
C HIS A 483 16.95 6.13 -20.86
N ALA A 484 17.67 5.25 -21.56
CA ALA A 484 18.81 4.55 -21.00
C ALA A 484 19.92 5.56 -20.66
N GLY A 485 20.47 5.43 -19.46
CA GLY A 485 21.55 6.24 -18.95
C GLY A 485 22.70 5.40 -18.41
N ARG A 486 23.90 5.99 -18.37
CA ARG A 486 25.04 5.39 -17.68
C ARG A 486 24.77 5.37 -16.19
N VAL A 487 24.99 4.24 -15.55
CA VAL A 487 24.66 4.02 -14.14
C VAL A 487 25.74 3.17 -13.47
N SER A 488 25.95 3.38 -12.18
CA SER A 488 26.92 2.63 -11.39
C SER A 488 26.32 1.45 -10.62
N ASP A 489 25.03 1.49 -10.30
CA ASP A 489 24.37 0.45 -9.49
C ASP A 489 24.15 -0.87 -10.26
N VAL A 490 23.80 -0.80 -11.53
CA VAL A 490 23.46 -1.98 -12.34
C VAL A 490 24.64 -2.96 -12.53
N PRO A 491 25.83 -2.52 -12.96
CA PRO A 491 26.95 -3.47 -13.07
C PRO A 491 27.33 -4.08 -11.71
N ALA A 492 27.21 -3.35 -10.59
CA ALA A 492 27.42 -3.92 -9.27
C ALA A 492 26.36 -4.97 -8.93
N PHE A 493 25.07 -4.74 -9.27
CA PHE A 493 23.99 -5.73 -9.12
C PHE A 493 24.26 -6.99 -9.95
N MET A 494 24.65 -6.84 -11.20
CA MET A 494 24.98 -7.99 -12.06
C MET A 494 26.16 -8.81 -11.52
N LEU A 495 27.22 -8.15 -11.02
CA LEU A 495 28.37 -8.84 -10.40
C LEU A 495 27.98 -9.63 -9.15
N TRP A 496 27.12 -9.05 -8.30
CA TRP A 496 26.59 -9.75 -7.15
C TRP A 496 25.77 -10.99 -7.56
N LEU A 497 24.90 -10.83 -8.55
CA LEU A 497 24.04 -11.91 -9.04
C LEU A 497 24.90 -13.03 -9.68
N ALA A 498 25.93 -12.67 -10.43
CA ALA A 498 26.92 -13.60 -10.98
C ALA A 498 27.68 -14.40 -9.89
N ALA A 499 27.94 -13.75 -8.75
CA ALA A 499 28.58 -14.41 -7.61
C ALA A 499 27.64 -15.33 -6.83
N THR A 500 26.32 -15.17 -6.97
CA THR A 500 25.30 -15.82 -6.14
C THR A 500 24.49 -16.88 -6.90
N THR A 501 24.23 -16.69 -8.20
CA THR A 501 23.45 -17.65 -8.99
C THR A 501 24.09 -19.03 -9.05
N PRO A 502 23.31 -20.13 -8.88
CA PRO A 502 23.84 -21.49 -9.02
C PRO A 502 24.12 -21.88 -10.49
N ASP A 503 23.58 -21.13 -11.47
CA ASP A 503 23.79 -21.42 -12.91
C ASP A 503 25.07 -20.73 -13.43
N ALA A 504 26.06 -21.54 -13.78
CA ALA A 504 27.36 -21.07 -14.25
C ALA A 504 27.28 -20.31 -15.58
N ALA A 505 26.37 -20.68 -16.49
CA ALA A 505 26.19 -19.98 -17.76
C ALA A 505 25.63 -18.56 -17.55
N SER A 506 24.63 -18.43 -16.72
CA SER A 506 24.09 -17.13 -16.29
C SER A 506 25.14 -16.30 -15.57
N ALA A 507 25.95 -16.90 -14.68
CA ALA A 507 27.03 -16.19 -13.99
C ALA A 507 28.04 -15.59 -14.97
N ALA A 508 28.45 -16.36 -16.00
CA ALA A 508 29.38 -15.87 -17.04
C ALA A 508 28.76 -14.73 -17.87
N ARG A 509 27.51 -14.84 -18.31
CA ARG A 509 26.78 -13.81 -19.06
C ARG A 509 26.65 -12.51 -18.26
N LEU A 510 26.26 -12.60 -16.99
CA LEU A 510 26.14 -11.47 -16.09
C LEU A 510 27.47 -10.75 -15.86
N SER A 511 28.56 -11.53 -15.64
CA SER A 511 29.91 -10.98 -15.45
C SER A 511 30.41 -10.27 -16.71
N SER A 512 30.20 -10.85 -17.90
CA SER A 512 30.55 -10.21 -19.18
C SER A 512 29.82 -8.89 -19.37
N ALA A 513 28.49 -8.89 -19.21
CA ALA A 513 27.66 -7.70 -19.36
C ALA A 513 28.03 -6.59 -18.35
N ALA A 514 28.29 -6.94 -17.09
CA ALA A 514 28.74 -5.99 -16.09
C ALA A 514 30.10 -5.36 -16.45
N ASN A 515 31.09 -6.18 -16.88
CA ASN A 515 32.41 -5.68 -17.25
C ASN A 515 32.36 -4.80 -18.50
N GLU A 516 31.53 -5.12 -19.51
CA GLU A 516 31.29 -4.27 -20.67
C GLU A 516 30.75 -2.89 -20.26
N MET A 517 29.75 -2.88 -19.37
CA MET A 517 29.18 -1.62 -18.84
C MET A 517 30.23 -0.82 -18.07
N ILE A 518 31.00 -1.47 -17.19
CA ILE A 518 32.08 -0.80 -16.44
C ILE A 518 33.12 -0.23 -17.38
N ALA A 519 33.55 -0.98 -18.42
CA ALA A 519 34.56 -0.50 -19.40
C ALA A 519 34.03 0.70 -20.20
N ALA A 520 32.75 0.79 -20.49
CA ALA A 520 32.14 1.89 -21.21
C ALA A 520 31.98 3.16 -20.36
N LEU A 521 32.15 3.10 -19.04
CA LEU A 521 32.10 4.30 -18.18
C LEU A 521 33.38 5.15 -18.37
N PRO A 522 33.25 6.45 -18.60
CA PRO A 522 34.42 7.34 -18.70
C PRO A 522 35.24 7.31 -17.41
N GLU A 523 36.53 7.16 -17.50
CA GLU A 523 37.43 6.91 -16.36
C GLU A 523 37.32 7.95 -15.22
N LYS A 524 37.10 9.23 -15.56
CA LYS A 524 36.97 10.32 -14.58
C LYS A 524 35.54 10.60 -14.14
N SER A 525 34.51 9.87 -14.69
CA SER A 525 33.11 10.12 -14.39
C SER A 525 32.74 9.71 -12.98
N ALA A 526 31.66 10.27 -12.47
CA ALA A 526 31.08 9.91 -11.21
C ALA A 526 30.59 8.44 -11.21
N GLU A 527 30.05 7.97 -12.35
CA GLU A 527 29.60 6.58 -12.55
C GLU A 527 30.77 5.60 -12.43
N ARG A 528 31.95 5.91 -13.04
CA ARG A 528 33.14 5.07 -12.92
C ARG A 528 33.71 5.02 -11.52
N LYS A 529 33.57 6.12 -10.78
CA LYS A 529 33.93 6.18 -9.35
C LYS A 529 32.89 5.52 -8.42
N GLY A 530 31.74 5.16 -8.94
CA GLY A 530 30.74 4.34 -8.27
C GLY A 530 29.54 5.07 -7.66
N TRP A 531 29.25 6.34 -8.02
CA TRP A 531 28.10 7.08 -7.47
C TRP A 531 27.23 7.84 -8.47
N GLY A 532 27.61 7.91 -9.74
CA GLY A 532 26.82 8.56 -10.77
C GLY A 532 25.67 7.68 -11.24
N GLY A 533 24.47 8.23 -11.29
CA GLY A 533 23.28 7.56 -11.78
C GLY A 533 22.89 6.27 -11.04
N GLY A 534 21.61 6.04 -10.86
CA GLY A 534 21.09 4.78 -10.37
C GLY A 534 19.66 4.62 -10.81
N VAL A 535 19.26 3.42 -11.19
CA VAL A 535 17.92 3.12 -11.69
C VAL A 535 17.02 2.46 -10.65
N SER A 536 17.61 1.86 -9.61
CA SER A 536 16.86 1.20 -8.55
C SER A 536 16.24 2.18 -7.55
N HIS A 537 15.04 1.88 -7.05
CA HIS A 537 14.46 2.57 -5.88
C HIS A 537 15.20 2.21 -4.58
N VAL A 538 15.72 0.99 -4.47
CA VAL A 538 16.55 0.55 -3.34
C VAL A 538 18.01 0.80 -3.67
N ARG A 539 18.54 1.91 -3.18
CA ARG A 539 19.91 2.33 -3.44
C ARG A 539 20.85 1.82 -2.35
N ARG A 540 21.86 1.04 -2.75
CA ARG A 540 22.90 0.47 -1.89
C ARG A 540 24.27 0.78 -2.47
N PRO A 541 25.15 1.53 -1.79
CA PRO A 541 26.40 2.01 -2.35
C PRO A 541 27.51 0.93 -2.33
N ALA A 542 27.31 -0.18 -3.05
CA ALA A 542 28.32 -1.22 -3.23
C ALA A 542 29.33 -0.88 -4.34
N ALA A 543 28.91 -0.19 -5.40
CA ALA A 543 29.74 0.13 -6.54
C ALA A 543 31.09 0.83 -6.19
N PRO A 544 31.14 1.81 -5.24
CA PRO A 544 32.42 2.39 -4.80
C PRO A 544 33.40 1.35 -4.24
N LEU A 545 32.88 0.28 -3.62
CA LEU A 545 33.67 -0.76 -2.98
C LEU A 545 34.10 -1.86 -3.95
N VAL A 546 33.33 -2.09 -5.02
CA VAL A 546 33.55 -3.19 -5.97
C VAL A 546 34.46 -2.77 -7.11
N PHE A 547 34.20 -1.67 -7.78
CA PHE A 547 34.99 -1.19 -8.91
C PHE A 547 35.33 0.31 -8.86
N GLY A 548 34.70 1.06 -7.96
CA GLY A 548 34.83 2.52 -7.85
C GLY A 548 35.96 2.98 -6.89
N ASP A 549 35.79 4.19 -6.35
CA ASP A 549 36.69 4.80 -5.37
C ASP A 549 35.89 5.26 -4.14
N PRO A 550 35.95 4.54 -2.99
CA PRO A 550 35.17 4.85 -1.82
C PRO A 550 35.59 6.15 -1.12
N ILE A 551 36.85 6.60 -1.23
CA ILE A 551 37.27 7.90 -0.68
C ILE A 551 36.66 9.04 -1.49
N ALA A 552 36.72 8.97 -2.82
CA ALA A 552 36.12 9.99 -3.69
C ALA A 552 34.58 10.00 -3.49
N TYR A 553 33.96 8.84 -3.30
CA TYR A 553 32.53 8.74 -2.95
C TYR A 553 32.25 9.43 -1.61
N ALA A 554 33.04 9.18 -0.56
CA ALA A 554 32.87 9.78 0.76
C ALA A 554 32.95 11.32 0.73
N ILE A 555 33.85 11.88 -0.08
CA ILE A 555 33.97 13.33 -0.29
C ILE A 555 32.70 13.88 -0.93
N SER A 556 32.21 13.23 -1.98
CA SER A 556 30.96 13.61 -2.66
C SER A 556 29.75 13.48 -1.73
N ALA A 557 29.64 12.39 -0.97
CA ALA A 557 28.58 12.14 0.02
C ALA A 557 28.60 13.22 1.13
N GLY A 558 29.77 13.60 1.65
CA GLY A 558 29.90 14.69 2.61
C GLY A 558 29.39 16.02 2.08
N GLY A 559 29.68 16.33 0.81
CA GLY A 559 29.15 17.53 0.13
C GLY A 559 27.62 17.50 0.01
N THR A 560 27.05 16.35 -0.35
CA THR A 560 25.60 16.13 -0.43
C THR A 560 24.94 16.26 0.94
N ALA A 561 25.49 15.63 1.97
CA ALA A 561 24.99 15.71 3.34
C ALA A 561 24.95 17.17 3.83
N LYS A 562 26.02 17.94 3.59
CA LYS A 562 26.09 19.36 3.96
C LYS A 562 25.05 20.21 3.23
N GLY A 563 24.83 19.97 1.93
CA GLY A 563 23.81 20.67 1.13
C GLY A 563 22.40 20.40 1.67
N LEU A 564 22.08 19.13 1.96
CA LEU A 564 20.78 18.72 2.50
C LEU A 564 20.57 19.20 3.94
N ALA A 565 21.61 19.19 4.79
CA ALA A 565 21.52 19.71 6.17
C ALA A 565 21.12 21.19 6.19
N ARG A 566 21.70 22.00 5.28
CA ARG A 566 21.30 23.40 5.11
C ARG A 566 19.86 23.57 4.66
N GLN A 567 19.41 22.75 3.69
CA GLN A 567 18.03 22.78 3.20
C GLN A 567 17.02 22.38 4.27
N LEU A 568 17.39 21.48 5.15
CA LEU A 568 16.56 20.92 6.21
C LEU A 568 16.85 21.50 7.60
N ALA A 569 17.57 22.62 7.70
CA ALA A 569 18.01 23.19 8.98
C ALA A 569 16.86 23.49 9.97
N GLY A 570 15.64 23.71 9.46
CA GLY A 570 14.41 23.84 10.23
C GLY A 570 13.74 22.52 10.63
N GLY A 571 14.30 21.36 10.34
CA GLY A 571 13.71 20.04 10.60
C GLY A 571 12.57 19.65 9.67
N LYS A 572 12.25 20.45 8.66
CA LYS A 572 11.15 20.20 7.73
C LYS A 572 11.47 20.66 6.31
N ARG A 573 10.82 20.02 5.35
CA ARG A 573 10.83 20.41 3.93
C ARG A 573 9.49 21.05 3.59
N ILE A 574 9.53 22.31 3.12
CA ILE A 574 8.33 23.04 2.75
C ILE A 574 7.91 22.67 1.33
N TRP A 575 6.62 22.38 1.17
CA TRP A 575 6.00 22.18 -0.14
C TRP A 575 6.05 23.47 -0.94
N ARG A 576 6.39 23.35 -2.20
CA ARG A 576 6.33 24.46 -3.14
C ARG A 576 5.27 24.15 -4.19
N LYS A 577 4.30 25.03 -4.29
CA LYS A 577 3.27 24.96 -5.32
C LYS A 577 3.94 24.77 -6.69
N PRO A 578 3.53 23.78 -7.48
CA PRO A 578 4.08 23.60 -8.82
C PRO A 578 3.76 24.82 -9.70
N ALA A 579 4.56 25.01 -10.73
CA ALA A 579 4.29 26.04 -11.74
C ALA A 579 2.93 25.79 -12.41
N ASP A 580 2.32 26.86 -12.95
CA ASP A 580 1.01 26.82 -13.62
C ASP A 580 0.87 25.61 -14.55
N LYS A 581 -0.31 24.95 -14.49
CA LYS A 581 -0.71 23.77 -15.27
C LYS A 581 -0.34 22.40 -14.68
N LYS A 582 0.15 22.29 -13.46
CA LYS A 582 0.30 21.00 -12.77
C LYS A 582 -0.64 20.94 -11.56
N PRO A 583 -1.17 19.77 -11.21
CA PRO A 583 -1.96 19.61 -9.98
C PRO A 583 -1.15 20.09 -8.76
N ASP A 584 -1.79 20.88 -7.90
CA ASP A 584 -1.22 21.24 -6.62
C ASP A 584 -1.67 20.24 -5.54
N TYR A 585 -0.81 19.33 -5.19
CA TYR A 585 -1.07 18.33 -4.16
C TYR A 585 -0.75 18.80 -2.72
N GLY A 586 -0.36 20.06 -2.54
CA GLY A 586 0.01 20.62 -1.24
C GLY A 586 -1.18 21.00 -0.36
N GLU A 587 -2.32 21.34 -0.95
CA GLU A 587 -3.51 21.84 -0.25
C GLU A 587 -4.41 20.68 0.21
N THR A 588 -4.06 20.01 1.32
CA THR A 588 -4.91 18.92 1.84
C THR A 588 -5.29 19.11 3.31
N LEU A 589 -4.39 19.00 4.25
CA LEU A 589 -4.69 19.12 5.68
C LEU A 589 -4.16 20.41 6.30
N GLY A 590 -4.01 21.46 5.51
CA GLY A 590 -3.69 22.80 6.01
C GLY A 590 -2.22 23.08 6.33
N ALA A 591 -1.31 22.09 6.19
CA ALA A 591 0.12 22.29 6.38
C ALA A 591 0.87 22.18 5.04
N ASP A 592 1.89 23.01 4.87
CA ASP A 592 2.76 23.00 3.70
C ASP A 592 3.95 22.03 3.83
N HIS A 593 3.90 21.11 4.78
CA HIS A 593 4.93 20.11 5.04
C HIS A 593 4.35 18.85 5.70
N CYS A 594 5.01 17.70 5.51
CA CYS A 594 4.70 16.47 6.21
C CYS A 594 5.97 15.63 6.45
N ASN A 595 5.83 14.58 7.28
CA ASN A 595 6.95 13.76 7.72
C ASN A 595 7.61 12.98 6.57
N GLY A 596 6.86 12.29 5.71
CA GLY A 596 7.40 11.50 4.60
C GLY A 596 8.10 12.37 3.55
N TYR A 597 7.50 13.51 3.18
CA TYR A 597 8.12 14.45 2.24
C TYR A 597 9.48 14.97 2.72
N THR A 598 9.59 15.21 4.03
CA THR A 598 10.83 15.62 4.67
C THR A 598 11.81 14.45 4.81
N ALA A 599 11.31 13.26 5.23
CA ALA A 599 12.13 12.07 5.46
C ALA A 599 12.81 11.54 4.19
N MET A 600 12.23 11.74 3.00
CA MET A 600 12.88 11.41 1.71
C MET A 600 14.26 12.07 1.58
N GLN A 601 14.38 13.33 1.96
CA GLN A 601 15.66 14.04 1.92
C GLN A 601 16.51 13.78 3.16
N ALA A 602 15.90 13.70 4.34
CA ALA A 602 16.59 13.46 5.60
C ALA A 602 17.26 12.08 5.62
N SER A 603 16.62 11.01 5.10
CA SER A 603 17.23 9.68 5.00
C SER A 603 18.45 9.69 4.07
N GLY A 604 18.38 10.41 2.96
CA GLY A 604 19.52 10.62 2.05
C GLY A 604 20.67 11.40 2.72
N MET A 605 20.37 12.48 3.43
CA MET A 605 21.32 13.27 4.21
C MET A 605 22.09 12.41 5.21
N LEU A 606 21.35 11.67 6.05
CA LEU A 606 21.92 10.81 7.08
C LEU A 606 22.70 9.61 6.48
N GLY A 607 22.17 9.00 5.38
CA GLY A 607 22.87 7.96 4.63
C GLY A 607 24.21 8.43 4.06
N CYS A 608 24.27 9.65 3.54
CA CYS A 608 25.52 10.28 3.10
C CYS A 608 26.46 10.58 4.28
N ALA A 609 25.91 10.99 5.44
CA ALA A 609 26.72 11.27 6.64
C ALA A 609 27.42 10.03 7.18
N LEU A 610 26.90 8.80 6.96
CA LEU A 610 27.58 7.55 7.37
C LEU A 610 28.96 7.38 6.70
N TRP A 611 29.20 8.00 5.54
CA TRP A 611 30.44 7.89 4.79
C TRP A 611 31.46 8.97 5.15
N THR A 612 31.08 10.00 5.87
CA THR A 612 32.01 11.06 6.27
C THR A 612 32.73 10.76 7.59
N GLY A 613 33.94 11.29 7.73
CA GLY A 613 34.65 11.34 9.00
C GLY A 613 34.56 12.70 9.70
N ASP A 614 33.70 13.61 9.20
CA ASP A 614 33.52 14.95 9.74
C ASP A 614 32.51 14.95 10.89
N GLU A 615 32.99 14.97 12.14
CA GLU A 615 32.16 14.98 13.34
C GLU A 615 31.27 16.22 13.43
N GLY A 616 31.71 17.37 12.91
CA GLY A 616 30.91 18.60 12.89
C GLY A 616 29.69 18.45 11.98
N LEU A 617 29.89 17.94 10.76
CA LEU A 617 28.81 17.66 9.82
C LEU A 617 27.84 16.59 10.37
N ILE A 618 28.35 15.54 11.02
CA ILE A 618 27.54 14.52 11.65
C ILE A 618 26.66 15.15 12.75
N ALA A 619 27.22 15.99 13.60
CA ALA A 619 26.46 16.70 14.64
C ALA A 619 25.37 17.59 14.03
N GLU A 620 25.65 18.30 12.92
CA GLU A 620 24.68 19.13 12.18
C GLU A 620 23.53 18.26 11.63
N THR A 621 23.84 17.11 11.02
CA THR A 621 22.78 16.22 10.48
C THR A 621 21.91 15.59 11.58
N LEU A 622 22.49 15.25 12.74
CA LEU A 622 21.75 14.75 13.90
C LEU A 622 20.87 15.86 14.52
N ALA A 623 21.32 17.10 14.58
CA ALA A 623 20.51 18.22 15.04
C ALA A 623 19.31 18.47 14.11
N VAL A 624 19.44 18.27 12.80
CA VAL A 624 18.28 18.29 11.88
C VAL A 624 17.31 17.18 12.20
N LEU A 625 17.80 15.95 12.48
CA LEU A 625 16.94 14.82 12.86
C LEU A 625 16.21 15.06 14.19
N ASP A 626 16.86 15.73 15.14
CA ASP A 626 16.22 16.09 16.42
C ASP A 626 15.07 17.07 16.20
N LYS A 627 15.29 18.15 15.45
CA LYS A 627 14.23 19.10 15.09
C LYS A 627 13.10 18.44 14.30
N PHE A 628 13.44 17.53 13.37
CA PHE A 628 12.46 16.73 12.67
C PHE A 628 11.59 15.92 13.65
N THR A 629 12.23 15.30 14.65
CA THR A 629 11.55 14.51 15.68
C THR A 629 10.63 15.37 16.56
N GLU A 630 11.05 16.60 16.89
CA GLU A 630 10.23 17.57 17.65
C GLU A 630 8.97 17.98 16.88
N ILE A 631 9.08 18.17 15.55
CA ILE A 631 7.95 18.61 14.70
C ILE A 631 6.94 17.49 14.49
N TYR A 632 7.40 16.26 14.17
CA TYR A 632 6.51 15.21 13.72
C TYR A 632 6.19 14.16 14.80
N GLY A 633 7.04 14.00 15.81
CA GLY A 633 6.79 13.09 16.94
C GLY A 633 6.44 11.67 16.51
N ASN A 634 5.38 11.13 17.10
CA ASN A 634 4.66 9.94 16.69
C ASN A 634 3.44 10.40 15.89
N ASP A 635 3.33 10.02 14.64
CA ASP A 635 2.25 10.45 13.76
C ASP A 635 2.02 9.38 12.67
N VAL A 636 1.07 9.63 11.80
CA VAL A 636 0.78 8.84 10.59
C VAL A 636 1.88 9.09 9.55
N PRO A 637 2.45 8.05 8.91
CA PRO A 637 3.44 8.24 7.85
C PRO A 637 2.77 8.79 6.58
N ARG A 638 3.20 9.95 6.08
CA ARG A 638 2.48 10.71 5.04
C ARG A 638 3.41 11.34 4.01
N GLY A 639 2.97 11.36 2.73
CA GLY A 639 3.41 12.31 1.72
C GLY A 639 4.78 12.09 1.12
N ALA A 640 5.24 10.85 1.00
CA ALA A 640 6.44 10.54 0.25
C ALA A 640 6.20 10.40 -1.27
N GLN A 641 4.95 10.55 -1.75
CA GLN A 641 4.59 10.45 -3.17
C GLN A 641 3.86 11.71 -3.70
N PRO A 642 4.37 12.94 -3.45
CA PRO A 642 3.67 14.18 -3.79
C PRO A 642 3.73 14.54 -5.28
N TRP A 643 4.21 13.66 -6.14
CA TRP A 643 4.20 13.83 -7.61
C TRP A 643 2.89 13.38 -8.25
N GLU A 644 2.07 12.58 -7.54
CA GLU A 644 0.79 12.07 -8.02
C GLU A 644 -0.30 11.98 -6.94
N MET A 645 0.07 12.17 -5.66
CA MET A 645 -0.86 12.06 -4.53
C MET A 645 -0.80 13.27 -3.61
N PRO A 646 -1.93 13.64 -2.96
CA PRO A 646 -1.95 14.73 -1.98
C PRO A 646 -0.89 14.59 -0.90
N LEU A 647 -0.27 15.70 -0.51
CA LEU A 647 0.88 15.75 0.40
C LEU A 647 0.65 15.01 1.74
N HIS A 648 -0.56 15.00 2.26
CA HIS A 648 -0.87 14.36 3.54
C HIS A 648 -1.46 12.94 3.40
N THR A 649 -1.40 12.35 2.21
CA THR A 649 -1.83 10.97 2.00
C THR A 649 -0.91 10.01 2.75
N PRO A 650 -1.45 9.09 3.59
CA PRO A 650 -0.65 8.07 4.24
C PRO A 650 -0.04 7.12 3.22
N ASP A 651 1.24 6.79 3.36
CA ASP A 651 1.94 5.90 2.43
C ASP A 651 3.06 5.09 3.08
N ILE A 652 3.33 3.88 2.51
CA ILE A 652 4.36 2.96 3.00
C ILE A 652 5.78 3.43 2.69
N LEU A 653 5.96 4.22 1.63
CA LEU A 653 7.25 4.77 1.26
C LEU A 653 7.71 5.78 2.33
N ALA A 654 6.77 6.56 2.90
CA ALA A 654 7.03 7.41 4.05
C ALA A 654 7.53 6.60 5.24
N SER A 655 6.86 5.48 5.60
CA SER A 655 7.34 4.57 6.66
C SER A 655 8.78 4.11 6.40
N GLY A 656 9.10 3.71 5.15
CA GLY A 656 10.44 3.28 4.77
C GLY A 656 11.51 4.35 4.98
N HIS A 657 11.27 5.57 4.53
CA HIS A 657 12.20 6.69 4.72
C HIS A 657 12.35 7.10 6.19
N LEU A 658 11.25 7.07 6.95
CA LEU A 658 11.25 7.36 8.38
C LEU A 658 12.09 6.33 9.15
N VAL A 659 11.91 5.03 8.91
CA VAL A 659 12.76 3.98 9.49
C VAL A 659 14.23 4.23 9.14
N ALA A 660 14.54 4.49 7.87
CA ALA A 660 15.91 4.73 7.42
C ALA A 660 16.56 5.97 8.09
N CYS A 661 15.80 7.05 8.33
CA CYS A 661 16.29 8.21 9.09
C CYS A 661 16.79 7.81 10.47
N TYR A 662 15.99 7.07 11.22
CA TYR A 662 16.30 6.74 12.60
C TYR A 662 17.31 5.59 12.74
N VAL A 663 17.34 4.64 11.79
CA VAL A 663 18.40 3.63 11.70
C VAL A 663 19.76 4.31 11.49
N ASN A 664 19.83 5.23 10.51
CA ASN A 664 21.06 5.98 10.24
C ASN A 664 21.45 6.89 11.43
N GLY A 665 20.46 7.54 12.06
CA GLY A 665 20.67 8.31 13.28
C GLY A 665 21.26 7.49 14.44
N TYR A 666 20.76 6.25 14.63
CA TYR A 666 21.31 5.32 15.61
C TYR A 666 22.73 4.88 15.23
N LEU A 667 23.00 4.54 13.98
CA LEU A 667 24.36 4.16 13.53
C LEU A 667 25.36 5.29 13.74
N LEU A 668 24.98 6.55 13.50
CA LEU A 668 25.83 7.72 13.69
C LEU A 668 26.05 8.06 15.17
N SER A 669 25.06 7.96 16.04
CA SER A 669 25.09 8.45 17.42
C SER A 669 25.24 7.36 18.48
N GLY A 670 24.68 6.17 18.27
CA GLY A 670 24.46 5.14 19.28
C GLY A 670 23.34 5.46 20.27
N ASN A 671 22.57 6.51 20.04
CA ASN A 671 21.52 6.93 20.95
C ASN A 671 20.29 6.02 20.82
N PRO A 672 19.90 5.28 21.89
CA PRO A 672 18.81 4.32 21.85
C PRO A 672 17.44 4.95 21.51
N ARG A 673 17.24 6.25 21.77
CA ARG A 673 16.00 6.94 21.39
C ARG A 673 15.72 6.86 19.88
N TYR A 674 16.75 6.85 19.02
CA TYR A 674 16.55 6.69 17.59
C TYR A 674 16.14 5.26 17.23
N LEU A 675 16.64 4.24 17.97
CA LEU A 675 16.18 2.87 17.79
C LEU A 675 14.69 2.72 18.14
N GLU A 676 14.23 3.33 19.25
CA GLU A 676 12.81 3.34 19.61
C GLU A 676 11.94 4.02 18.53
N ARG A 677 12.41 5.14 17.99
CA ARG A 677 11.71 5.82 16.89
C ARG A 677 11.67 4.96 15.62
N ALA A 678 12.76 4.27 15.28
CA ALA A 678 12.77 3.34 14.15
C ALA A 678 11.76 2.20 14.33
N ARG A 679 11.63 1.63 15.55
CA ARG A 679 10.64 0.62 15.92
C ARG A 679 9.21 1.13 15.75
N TYR A 680 8.92 2.36 16.16
CA TYR A 680 7.61 3.01 15.95
C TYR A 680 7.28 3.05 14.46
N TRP A 681 8.13 3.70 13.65
CA TRP A 681 7.89 3.86 12.22
C TRP A 681 7.90 2.54 11.44
N ALA A 682 8.62 1.54 11.91
CA ALA A 682 8.57 0.20 11.34
C ALA A 682 7.18 -0.44 11.50
N ARG A 683 6.52 -0.23 12.65
CA ARG A 683 5.16 -0.75 12.84
C ARG A 683 4.12 -0.01 12.00
N THR A 684 4.30 1.29 11.74
CA THR A 684 3.33 2.03 10.92
C THR A 684 3.19 1.45 9.50
N GLY A 685 4.28 0.97 8.89
CA GLY A 685 4.24 0.33 7.57
C GLY A 685 3.48 -1.00 7.54
N MET A 686 3.31 -1.69 8.69
CA MET A 686 2.52 -2.93 8.76
C MET A 686 1.05 -2.70 8.37
N THR A 687 0.55 -1.48 8.51
CA THR A 687 -0.83 -1.11 8.16
C THR A 687 -1.13 -1.23 6.66
N MET A 688 -0.10 -1.34 5.83
CA MET A 688 -0.15 -1.33 4.37
C MET A 688 0.31 -2.65 3.73
N ILE A 689 0.42 -3.74 4.51
CA ILE A 689 0.86 -5.06 4.05
C ILE A 689 -0.32 -6.03 4.04
N TYR A 690 -0.55 -6.73 2.94
CA TYR A 690 -1.55 -7.78 2.87
C TYR A 690 -1.13 -9.02 3.68
N PHE A 691 -1.83 -9.28 4.79
CA PHE A 691 -1.67 -10.50 5.59
C PHE A 691 -2.70 -11.58 5.27
N VAL A 692 -3.54 -11.35 4.26
CA VAL A 692 -4.56 -12.28 3.77
C VAL A 692 -4.30 -12.59 2.29
N ASP A 693 -4.78 -13.74 1.84
CA ASP A 693 -4.75 -14.06 0.42
C ASP A 693 -5.82 -13.26 -0.33
N PRO A 694 -5.57 -12.86 -1.58
CA PRO A 694 -6.57 -12.19 -2.39
C PRO A 694 -7.72 -13.16 -2.74
N PRO A 695 -8.97 -12.65 -2.82
CA PRO A 695 -10.13 -13.44 -3.25
C PRO A 695 -10.09 -13.65 -4.77
N THR A 696 -9.34 -14.65 -5.23
CA THR A 696 -9.16 -14.96 -6.64
C THR A 696 -9.25 -16.47 -6.87
N ASP A 697 -9.70 -16.89 -8.05
CA ASP A 697 -9.76 -18.29 -8.47
C ASP A 697 -8.44 -18.76 -9.11
N ALA A 698 -7.40 -17.94 -9.10
CA ALA A 698 -6.09 -18.30 -9.63
C ALA A 698 -5.50 -19.49 -8.84
N PRO A 699 -4.89 -20.48 -9.49
CA PRO A 699 -4.42 -21.69 -8.81
C PRO A 699 -3.27 -21.45 -7.83
N ASN A 700 -2.48 -20.42 -8.03
CA ASN A 700 -1.38 -20.02 -7.16
C ASN A 700 -1.39 -18.49 -7.02
N PRO A 701 -2.28 -17.93 -6.21
CA PRO A 701 -2.47 -16.49 -6.15
C PRO A 701 -1.25 -15.77 -5.57
N VAL A 702 -0.85 -14.72 -6.24
CA VAL A 702 0.14 -13.75 -5.76
C VAL A 702 -0.60 -12.64 -5.02
N GLY A 703 -0.18 -12.30 -3.80
CA GLY A 703 -0.82 -11.20 -3.07
C GLY A 703 -0.49 -11.16 -1.59
N ARG A 704 -0.25 -12.30 -0.93
CA ARG A 704 0.21 -12.29 0.45
C ARG A 704 1.56 -11.55 0.54
N TYR A 705 1.69 -10.62 1.50
CA TYR A 705 2.80 -9.67 1.62
C TYR A 705 2.96 -8.70 0.43
N ALA A 706 1.95 -8.60 -0.46
CA ALA A 706 1.85 -7.44 -1.33
C ALA A 706 1.66 -6.17 -0.47
N THR A 707 2.09 -5.03 -0.99
CA THR A 707 2.07 -3.77 -0.25
C THR A 707 1.29 -2.71 -1.01
N ILE A 708 0.41 -2.00 -0.31
CA ILE A 708 -0.29 -0.83 -0.85
C ILE A 708 0.68 0.35 -0.82
N GLY A 709 0.75 1.10 -1.91
CA GLY A 709 1.58 2.30 -1.99
C GLY A 709 1.05 3.43 -1.13
N VAL A 710 -0.26 3.67 -1.21
CA VAL A 710 -0.94 4.80 -0.54
C VAL A 710 -2.28 4.38 0.03
N MET A 711 -2.74 5.06 1.08
CA MET A 711 -4.06 4.88 1.67
C MET A 711 -5.03 6.01 1.27
N GLY A 712 -6.32 5.75 1.44
CA GLY A 712 -7.38 6.48 0.79
C GLY A 712 -7.96 7.69 1.49
N ALA A 713 -7.46 8.14 2.66
CA ALA A 713 -8.13 9.23 3.40
C ALA A 713 -8.36 10.51 2.58
N THR A 714 -7.56 10.74 1.55
CA THR A 714 -7.73 11.87 0.63
C THR A 714 -7.99 11.42 -0.82
N ASN A 715 -8.16 10.11 -1.07
CA ASN A 715 -8.15 9.51 -2.39
C ASN A 715 -9.37 8.68 -2.74
N TRP A 716 -10.42 8.73 -1.93
CA TRP A 716 -11.65 8.03 -2.27
C TRP A 716 -12.24 8.48 -3.60
N ALA A 717 -11.96 9.71 -4.02
CA ALA A 717 -12.29 10.20 -5.34
C ALA A 717 -11.50 9.53 -6.47
N ALA A 718 -10.38 8.86 -6.14
CA ALA A 718 -9.57 8.10 -7.08
C ALA A 718 -9.60 6.59 -6.73
N PRO A 719 -10.72 5.89 -6.91
CA PRO A 719 -10.90 4.51 -6.49
C PRO A 719 -9.91 3.53 -7.13
N ASN A 720 -9.27 3.93 -8.23
CA ASN A 720 -8.24 3.14 -8.89
C ASN A 720 -7.01 2.87 -8.02
N TRP A 721 -6.67 3.79 -7.11
CA TRP A 721 -5.50 3.68 -6.24
C TRP A 721 -5.81 3.02 -4.91
N ILE A 722 -7.08 3.04 -4.47
CA ILE A 722 -7.49 2.42 -3.21
C ILE A 722 -7.33 0.90 -3.32
N GLY A 723 -6.52 0.33 -2.44
CA GLY A 723 -6.29 -1.12 -2.37
C GLY A 723 -5.56 -1.71 -3.58
N LEU A 724 -4.85 -0.88 -4.37
CA LEU A 724 -3.99 -1.32 -5.45
C LEU A 724 -2.55 -1.49 -4.96
N PRO A 725 -1.99 -2.70 -4.95
CA PRO A 725 -0.60 -2.91 -4.60
C PRO A 725 0.38 -2.21 -5.54
N VAL A 726 1.35 -1.53 -4.92
CA VAL A 726 2.52 -0.90 -5.56
C VAL A 726 3.77 -1.42 -4.85
N GLN A 727 4.25 -2.58 -5.28
CA GLN A 727 5.24 -3.36 -4.54
C GLN A 727 6.59 -2.67 -4.38
N TRP A 728 7.00 -1.81 -5.32
CA TRP A 728 8.27 -1.10 -5.21
C TRP A 728 8.34 -0.16 -3.99
N CYS A 729 7.20 0.43 -3.57
CA CYS A 729 7.11 1.22 -2.35
C CYS A 729 7.40 0.37 -1.11
N GLY A 730 6.76 -0.82 -1.04
CA GLY A 730 7.01 -1.79 0.03
C GLY A 730 8.42 -2.35 0.04
N LEU A 731 9.07 -2.50 -1.12
CA LEU A 731 10.46 -2.93 -1.21
C LEU A 731 11.43 -1.89 -0.65
N VAL A 732 11.16 -0.60 -0.77
CA VAL A 732 11.93 0.45 -0.08
C VAL A 732 11.76 0.34 1.44
N TYR A 733 10.54 0.12 1.91
CA TYR A 733 10.28 -0.13 3.33
C TYR A 733 10.93 -1.43 3.81
N SER A 734 10.85 -2.52 3.06
CA SER A 734 11.52 -3.81 3.34
C SER A 734 13.03 -3.64 3.53
N ALA A 735 13.68 -2.86 2.67
CA ALA A 735 15.10 -2.57 2.79
C ALA A 735 15.44 -1.88 4.12
N ALA A 736 14.62 -0.93 4.55
CA ALA A 736 14.79 -0.24 5.83
C ALA A 736 14.53 -1.17 7.03
N LEU A 737 13.56 -2.10 6.94
CA LEU A 737 13.32 -3.13 7.96
C LEU A 737 14.51 -4.06 8.14
N VAL A 738 15.19 -4.45 7.06
CA VAL A 738 16.40 -5.27 7.15
C VAL A 738 17.51 -4.52 7.89
N ASP A 739 17.71 -3.23 7.56
CA ASP A 739 18.71 -2.41 8.23
C ASP A 739 18.39 -2.22 9.71
N LEU A 740 17.11 -2.07 10.06
CA LEU A 740 16.64 -2.05 11.44
C LEU A 740 16.93 -3.38 12.16
N ALA A 741 16.64 -4.52 11.51
CA ALA A 741 16.87 -5.84 12.08
C ALA A 741 18.35 -6.14 12.37
N GLU A 742 19.28 -5.51 11.62
CA GLU A 742 20.73 -5.67 11.84
C GLU A 742 21.24 -4.92 13.09
N ILE A 743 20.55 -3.84 13.49
CA ILE A 743 20.91 -3.06 14.68
C ILE A 743 20.00 -3.31 15.89
N GLU A 744 18.96 -4.16 15.70
CA GLU A 744 17.97 -4.44 16.72
C GLU A 744 18.59 -5.24 17.89
N THR A 745 18.28 -4.82 19.10
CA THR A 745 18.77 -5.46 20.33
C THR A 745 17.81 -6.50 20.89
N ASP A 746 16.53 -6.43 20.53
CA ASP A 746 15.50 -7.41 20.87
C ASP A 746 15.40 -8.47 19.76
N ALA A 747 15.69 -9.73 20.11
CA ALA A 747 15.69 -10.84 19.16
C ALA A 747 14.30 -11.12 18.54
N GLY A 748 13.21 -10.89 19.31
CA GLY A 748 11.84 -11.04 18.83
C GLY A 748 11.47 -9.99 17.80
N LEU A 749 11.85 -8.73 18.06
CA LEU A 749 11.66 -7.63 17.10
C LEU A 749 12.55 -7.81 15.86
N ALA A 750 13.80 -8.22 16.03
CA ALA A 750 14.68 -8.52 14.88
C ALA A 750 14.07 -9.61 13.98
N ALA A 751 13.50 -10.66 14.59
CA ALA A 751 12.81 -11.71 13.85
C ALA A 751 11.54 -11.19 13.14
N LEU A 752 10.77 -10.31 13.80
CA LEU A 752 9.60 -9.67 13.20
C LEU A 752 9.98 -8.85 11.94
N TRP A 753 10.99 -7.99 12.07
CA TRP A 753 11.43 -7.16 10.94
C TRP A 753 11.95 -7.99 9.78
N ARG A 754 12.73 -9.04 10.05
CA ARG A 754 13.19 -9.98 9.00
C ARG A 754 12.04 -10.75 8.37
N HIS A 755 11.04 -11.18 9.14
CA HIS A 755 9.87 -11.88 8.62
C HIS A 755 9.06 -11.01 7.66
N LEU A 756 8.73 -9.78 8.04
CA LEU A 756 8.02 -8.82 7.19
C LEU A 756 8.82 -8.53 5.91
N ALA A 757 10.09 -8.21 6.05
CA ALA A 757 10.95 -7.90 4.91
C ALA A 757 11.09 -9.09 3.95
N LYS A 758 11.21 -10.32 4.46
CA LYS A 758 11.25 -11.54 3.64
C LYS A 758 9.95 -11.75 2.86
N GLY A 759 8.81 -11.57 3.54
CA GLY A 759 7.50 -11.70 2.92
C GLY A 759 7.30 -10.71 1.76
N ILE A 760 7.59 -9.43 2.01
CA ILE A 760 7.49 -8.36 1.00
C ILE A 760 8.44 -8.64 -0.18
N THR A 761 9.66 -9.11 0.11
CA THR A 761 10.65 -9.43 -0.93
C THR A 761 10.20 -10.61 -1.80
N ALA A 762 9.70 -11.69 -1.19
CA ALA A 762 9.19 -12.86 -1.90
C ALA A 762 7.99 -12.48 -2.77
N SER A 763 7.05 -11.68 -2.25
CA SER A 763 5.93 -11.13 -3.02
C SER A 763 6.40 -10.30 -4.21
N GLY A 764 7.48 -9.53 -4.08
CA GLY A 764 8.08 -8.77 -5.20
C GLY A 764 8.64 -9.68 -6.30
N VAL A 765 9.29 -10.79 -5.93
CA VAL A 765 9.75 -11.81 -6.91
C VAL A 765 8.56 -12.45 -7.62
N ASP A 766 7.49 -12.80 -6.89
CA ASP A 766 6.31 -13.44 -7.45
C ASP A 766 5.49 -12.51 -8.36
N GLN A 767 5.49 -11.21 -8.08
CA GLN A 767 4.85 -10.21 -8.93
C GLN A 767 5.61 -9.89 -10.21
N SER A 768 6.91 -10.21 -10.31
CA SER A 768 7.72 -9.92 -11.50
C SER A 768 7.13 -10.56 -12.76
N TYR A 769 7.34 -9.92 -13.91
CA TYR A 769 6.87 -10.41 -15.21
C TYR A 769 7.46 -11.76 -15.57
N LEU A 770 6.64 -12.61 -16.17
CA LEU A 770 6.97 -14.01 -16.51
C LEU A 770 7.80 -14.10 -17.80
N PRO A 771 8.44 -15.26 -18.07
CA PRO A 771 9.14 -15.49 -19.35
C PRO A 771 8.27 -15.30 -20.59
N SER A 772 6.96 -15.52 -20.47
CA SER A 772 5.98 -15.32 -21.55
C SER A 772 5.70 -13.84 -21.87
N ASP A 773 6.14 -12.91 -21.02
CA ASP A 773 5.85 -11.48 -21.18
C ASP A 773 6.88 -10.74 -22.09
N GLY A 774 7.75 -11.48 -22.80
CA GLY A 774 8.68 -10.96 -23.78
C GLY A 774 9.69 -9.97 -23.18
N GLU A 775 9.79 -8.77 -23.74
CA GLU A 775 10.74 -7.73 -23.29
C GLU A 775 10.53 -7.24 -21.85
N LYS A 776 9.45 -7.64 -21.17
CA LYS A 776 9.16 -7.29 -19.78
C LYS A 776 9.68 -8.34 -18.80
N VAL A 777 10.15 -9.49 -19.26
CA VAL A 777 10.56 -10.64 -18.44
C VAL A 777 11.44 -10.22 -17.26
N GLY A 778 11.11 -10.66 -16.04
CA GLY A 778 11.88 -10.41 -14.83
C GLY A 778 11.84 -8.97 -14.31
N LEU A 779 11.13 -8.05 -14.97
CA LEU A 779 10.88 -6.69 -14.48
C LEU A 779 9.75 -6.69 -13.44
N LEU A 780 9.75 -5.70 -12.55
CA LEU A 780 8.68 -5.51 -11.58
C LEU A 780 7.56 -4.66 -12.20
N PRO A 781 6.28 -5.02 -12.11
CA PRO A 781 5.21 -4.14 -12.52
C PRO A 781 5.13 -2.91 -11.59
N ASP A 782 4.66 -1.77 -12.11
CA ASP A 782 4.39 -0.59 -11.28
C ASP A 782 3.32 -0.89 -10.23
N SER A 783 2.25 -1.54 -10.65
CA SER A 783 1.21 -2.00 -9.75
C SER A 783 0.67 -3.39 -10.14
N PHE A 784 -0.05 -4.03 -9.21
CA PHE A 784 -0.56 -5.40 -9.38
C PHE A 784 -2.03 -5.50 -8.98
N ALA A 785 -2.88 -5.93 -9.90
CA ALA A 785 -4.29 -6.16 -9.62
C ALA A 785 -4.48 -7.53 -8.95
N LEU A 786 -4.80 -7.53 -7.65
CA LEU A 786 -4.83 -8.74 -6.82
C LEU A 786 -5.89 -9.76 -7.22
N VAL A 787 -7.08 -9.31 -7.60
CA VAL A 787 -8.20 -10.21 -7.94
C VAL A 787 -8.01 -10.81 -9.31
N GLU A 788 -7.65 -9.98 -10.29
CA GLU A 788 -7.43 -10.36 -11.68
C GLU A 788 -6.06 -11.00 -11.90
N GLN A 789 -5.14 -10.91 -10.94
CA GLN A 789 -3.76 -11.39 -11.02
C GLN A 789 -2.99 -10.78 -12.21
N VAL A 790 -3.21 -9.47 -12.46
CA VAL A 790 -2.66 -8.75 -13.62
C VAL A 790 -1.56 -7.79 -13.21
N ARG A 791 -0.44 -7.87 -13.92
CA ARG A 791 0.71 -6.95 -13.84
C ARG A 791 0.40 -5.71 -14.66
N ARG A 792 0.58 -4.51 -14.06
CA ARG A 792 0.29 -3.23 -14.72
C ARG A 792 1.57 -2.45 -15.02
N GLU A 793 1.51 -1.72 -16.10
CA GLU A 793 2.58 -0.87 -16.63
C GLU A 793 2.83 0.39 -15.76
N PRO A 794 4.04 0.98 -15.81
CA PRO A 794 5.22 0.55 -16.56
C PRO A 794 6.01 -0.57 -15.84
N PRO A 795 6.72 -1.44 -16.60
CA PRO A 795 7.65 -2.41 -16.02
C PRO A 795 8.92 -1.72 -15.53
N ILE A 796 9.25 -1.91 -14.26
CA ILE A 796 10.39 -1.28 -13.55
C ILE A 796 11.58 -2.24 -13.53
N ASN A 797 12.81 -1.74 -13.59
CA ASN A 797 14.02 -2.53 -13.56
C ASN A 797 14.11 -3.48 -12.35
N PRO A 798 14.84 -4.61 -12.46
CA PRO A 798 14.88 -5.62 -11.41
C PRO A 798 15.70 -5.20 -10.16
N GLY A 799 16.43 -4.07 -10.21
CA GLY A 799 17.33 -3.65 -9.13
C GLY A 799 16.63 -3.42 -7.79
N THR A 800 15.36 -2.96 -7.80
CA THR A 800 14.58 -2.75 -6.58
C THR A 800 14.26 -4.08 -5.87
N VAL A 801 13.92 -5.12 -6.63
CA VAL A 801 13.73 -6.48 -6.11
C VAL A 801 15.07 -7.07 -5.65
N GLN A 802 16.11 -6.96 -6.48
CA GLN A 802 17.44 -7.51 -6.21
C GLN A 802 18.08 -6.91 -4.95
N GLY A 803 17.94 -5.60 -4.74
CA GLY A 803 18.43 -4.92 -3.55
C GLY A 803 17.87 -5.51 -2.24
N ASN A 804 16.66 -6.10 -2.28
CA ASN A 804 16.06 -6.81 -1.16
C ASN A 804 16.43 -8.32 -1.14
N VAL A 805 16.34 -9.02 -2.27
CA VAL A 805 16.68 -10.43 -2.40
C VAL A 805 18.09 -10.70 -1.85
N SER A 806 19.02 -9.80 -2.07
CA SER A 806 20.41 -9.89 -1.58
C SER A 806 20.55 -9.92 -0.05
N ASN A 807 19.47 -9.70 0.69
CA ASN A 807 19.48 -9.80 2.15
C ASN A 807 19.13 -11.21 2.65
N PHE A 808 18.57 -12.07 1.79
CA PHE A 808 18.01 -13.38 2.16
C PHE A 808 18.69 -14.54 1.44
N ILE A 809 19.38 -14.30 0.34
CA ILE A 809 20.14 -15.30 -0.39
C ILE A 809 21.57 -14.81 -0.63
N GLY A 810 22.54 -15.70 -0.47
CA GLY A 810 23.95 -15.36 -0.57
C GLY A 810 24.45 -14.43 0.53
N LEU A 811 25.53 -13.71 0.24
CA LEU A 811 26.00 -12.63 1.11
C LEU A 811 25.28 -11.32 0.76
N PRO A 812 25.01 -10.44 1.77
CA PRO A 812 24.37 -9.16 1.51
C PRO A 812 25.12 -8.32 0.46
N PHE A 813 24.35 -7.65 -0.41
CA PHE A 813 24.94 -6.81 -1.46
C PHE A 813 25.84 -5.70 -0.90
N TYR A 814 25.42 -5.11 0.22
CA TYR A 814 26.13 -4.06 0.93
C TYR A 814 25.66 -4.02 2.39
N ARG A 815 26.61 -3.75 3.30
CA ARG A 815 26.34 -3.45 4.72
C ARG A 815 27.26 -2.36 5.25
N VAL A 816 26.69 -1.59 6.20
CA VAL A 816 27.44 -0.73 7.09
C VAL A 816 27.20 -1.21 8.52
N ALA A 817 28.28 -1.29 9.30
CA ALA A 817 28.22 -1.73 10.69
C ALA A 817 29.21 -0.94 11.55
N ARG A 818 29.05 -0.98 12.86
CA ARG A 818 30.07 -0.48 13.79
C ARG A 818 31.25 -1.43 13.79
N ALA A 819 32.45 -0.90 13.56
CA ALA A 819 33.68 -1.67 13.57
C ALA A 819 34.10 -2.11 14.98
N VAL A 820 33.62 -1.41 16.01
CA VAL A 820 33.83 -1.72 17.44
C VAL A 820 32.49 -1.57 18.17
N ALA A 821 32.13 -2.53 18.98
CA ALA A 821 30.91 -2.46 19.78
C ALA A 821 30.93 -1.20 20.68
N GLY A 822 29.86 -0.38 20.59
CA GLY A 822 29.77 0.91 21.28
C GLY A 822 30.67 2.02 20.73
N GLY A 823 31.55 1.74 19.76
CA GLY A 823 32.44 2.71 19.14
C GLY A 823 31.76 3.54 18.06
N LYS A 824 32.44 4.61 17.60
CA LYS A 824 31.97 5.52 16.54
C LYS A 824 32.39 5.10 15.13
N THR A 825 33.47 4.33 15.00
CA THR A 825 34.01 3.89 13.70
C THR A 825 33.00 2.98 12.99
N LEU A 826 32.68 3.31 11.74
CA LEU A 826 31.83 2.50 10.88
C LEU A 826 32.67 1.78 9.83
N VAL A 827 32.25 0.58 9.45
CA VAL A 827 32.83 -0.21 8.36
C VAL A 827 31.78 -0.49 7.30
N HIS A 828 32.13 -0.21 6.04
CA HIS A 828 31.30 -0.42 4.86
C HIS A 828 31.87 -1.54 4.01
N VAL A 829 31.06 -2.55 3.68
CA VAL A 829 31.54 -3.76 3.00
C VAL A 829 30.57 -4.23 1.91
N PRO A 830 31.06 -4.82 0.80
CA PRO A 830 30.25 -5.55 -0.15
C PRO A 830 30.03 -7.00 0.37
N GLY A 831 29.20 -7.14 1.40
CA GLY A 831 29.04 -8.39 2.12
C GLY A 831 28.60 -8.17 3.57
N ARG A 832 29.19 -8.92 4.50
CA ARG A 832 28.93 -8.85 5.94
C ARG A 832 30.20 -8.48 6.71
N ALA A 833 30.07 -7.62 7.69
CA ALA A 833 31.11 -7.29 8.66
C ALA A 833 30.66 -7.65 10.07
N THR A 834 31.49 -8.31 10.83
CA THR A 834 31.25 -8.68 12.25
C THR A 834 32.35 -8.10 13.11
N ALA A 835 32.00 -7.15 13.98
CA ALA A 835 32.93 -6.59 14.93
C ALA A 835 33.40 -7.68 15.92
N ARG A 836 34.73 -7.74 16.16
CA ARG A 836 35.34 -8.56 17.18
C ARG A 836 35.93 -7.65 18.25
N LYS A 837 36.09 -8.16 19.49
CA LYS A 837 36.72 -7.38 20.56
C LYS A 837 38.18 -7.06 20.18
N PRO A 838 38.58 -5.76 20.09
CA PRO A 838 39.95 -5.39 19.81
C PRO A 838 40.88 -5.94 20.91
N GLN A 839 42.11 -6.31 20.50
CA GLN A 839 43.18 -6.71 21.41
C GLN A 839 44.03 -5.49 21.81
N ALA A 840 44.93 -5.65 22.73
CA ALA A 840 45.87 -4.60 23.11
C ALA A 840 46.71 -4.15 21.86
N GLY A 841 46.73 -2.85 21.60
CA GLY A 841 47.39 -2.32 20.40
C GLY A 841 46.52 -2.28 19.14
N GLU A 842 45.25 -2.63 19.21
CA GLU A 842 44.31 -2.56 18.09
C GLU A 842 43.27 -1.43 18.25
N LEU A 843 43.00 -0.66 17.19
CA LEU A 843 41.90 0.30 17.08
C LEU A 843 40.59 -0.42 16.80
N ALA A 844 40.63 -1.43 15.95
CA ALA A 844 39.48 -2.22 15.54
C ALA A 844 39.90 -3.61 15.08
N ARG A 845 38.97 -4.56 15.23
CA ARG A 845 39.10 -5.94 14.76
C ARG A 845 37.78 -6.39 14.16
N VAL A 846 37.77 -6.65 12.86
CA VAL A 846 36.53 -6.88 12.09
C VAL A 846 36.70 -8.09 11.17
N GLU A 847 35.79 -9.04 11.27
CA GLU A 847 35.72 -10.17 10.36
C GLU A 847 34.83 -9.81 9.16
N ILE A 848 35.36 -9.98 7.94
CA ILE A 848 34.72 -9.59 6.66
C ILE A 848 34.43 -10.84 5.85
N ALA A 849 33.17 -11.06 5.49
CA ALA A 849 32.72 -12.01 4.49
C ALA A 849 32.17 -11.22 3.30
N ALA A 850 32.85 -11.27 2.14
CA ALA A 850 32.54 -10.49 0.96
C ALA A 850 32.19 -11.37 -0.24
N TRP A 851 31.27 -10.91 -1.08
CA TRP A 851 30.80 -11.64 -2.28
C TRP A 851 31.61 -11.39 -3.55
N PRO A 852 32.35 -10.28 -3.77
CA PRO A 852 33.04 -10.05 -5.03
C PRO A 852 34.02 -11.18 -5.39
N LYS A 853 34.00 -11.58 -6.66
CA LYS A 853 34.95 -12.56 -7.24
C LYS A 853 36.18 -11.92 -7.85
N ALA A 854 36.36 -10.62 -7.68
CA ALA A 854 37.51 -9.80 -8.09
C ALA A 854 37.98 -8.98 -6.89
N PRO A 855 39.20 -8.35 -6.93
CA PRO A 855 39.65 -7.47 -5.87
C PRO A 855 38.62 -6.39 -5.52
N TYR A 856 38.44 -6.11 -4.25
CA TYR A 856 37.42 -5.20 -3.74
C TYR A 856 37.98 -4.32 -2.62
N LYS A 857 37.17 -3.38 -2.15
CA LYS A 857 37.57 -2.46 -1.08
C LYS A 857 36.64 -2.58 0.12
N VAL A 858 37.21 -2.42 1.30
CA VAL A 858 36.51 -2.17 2.55
C VAL A 858 36.76 -0.74 2.96
N PHE A 859 35.72 -0.03 3.40
CA PHE A 859 35.85 1.36 3.76
C PHE A 859 35.50 1.62 5.21
N PHE A 860 36.29 2.42 5.89
CA PHE A 860 36.06 2.84 7.26
C PHE A 860 35.83 4.36 7.29
N SER A 861 34.79 4.78 7.98
CA SER A 861 34.54 6.19 8.31
C SER A 861 34.70 6.41 9.82
N ARG A 862 35.03 7.63 10.22
CA ARG A 862 35.23 8.02 11.63
C ARG A 862 36.36 7.19 12.27
N VAL A 863 37.43 6.97 11.57
CA VAL A 863 38.57 6.17 12.02
C VAL A 863 39.81 7.04 12.21
N GLN A 864 40.55 6.80 13.29
CA GLN A 864 41.90 7.37 13.43
C GLN A 864 42.86 6.65 12.50
N LYS A 865 43.91 7.35 12.04
CA LYS A 865 44.92 6.76 11.15
C LYS A 865 45.66 5.64 11.89
N PRO A 866 45.53 4.36 11.44
CA PRO A 866 46.27 3.26 12.07
C PRO A 866 47.74 3.31 11.69
N ALA A 867 48.60 2.68 12.47
CA ALA A 867 49.99 2.46 12.11
C ALA A 867 50.13 1.39 11.04
N ALA A 868 49.31 0.35 11.10
CA ALA A 868 49.26 -0.73 10.14
C ALA A 868 47.84 -1.30 10.05
N VAL A 869 47.53 -1.88 8.88
CA VAL A 869 46.33 -2.68 8.65
C VAL A 869 46.80 -4.07 8.23
N LYS A 870 46.23 -5.11 8.91
CA LYS A 870 46.53 -6.50 8.59
C LYS A 870 45.30 -7.27 8.21
N ALA A 871 45.38 -8.11 7.18
CA ALA A 871 44.37 -9.10 6.78
C ALA A 871 44.90 -10.51 7.12
N ASN A 872 44.23 -11.23 8.00
CA ASN A 872 44.69 -12.54 8.53
C ASN A 872 46.17 -12.50 9.01
N GLY A 873 46.53 -11.41 9.67
CA GLY A 873 47.87 -11.21 10.21
C GLY A 873 48.94 -10.66 9.22
N GLN A 874 48.63 -10.59 7.92
CA GLN A 874 49.52 -10.07 6.90
C GLN A 874 49.27 -8.60 6.60
N PRO A 875 50.27 -7.74 6.47
CA PRO A 875 50.10 -6.34 6.16
C PRO A 875 49.42 -6.17 4.78
N VAL A 876 48.43 -5.23 4.70
CA VAL A 876 47.73 -4.87 3.46
C VAL A 876 47.78 -3.38 3.25
N PRO A 877 47.84 -2.92 1.99
CA PRO A 877 47.88 -1.50 1.67
C PRO A 877 46.53 -0.83 2.03
N PHE A 878 46.60 0.40 2.48
CA PHE A 878 45.42 1.23 2.72
C PHE A 878 45.67 2.69 2.31
N ARG A 879 44.62 3.38 1.95
CA ARG A 879 44.59 4.82 1.69
C ARG A 879 43.84 5.52 2.79
N PHE A 880 44.39 6.59 3.34
CA PHE A 880 43.79 7.36 4.43
C PHE A 880 43.62 8.81 4.04
N PHE A 881 42.45 9.41 4.29
CA PHE A 881 42.21 10.82 4.00
C PHE A 881 41.27 11.39 5.08
N GLY A 882 41.71 12.44 5.78
CA GLY A 882 40.98 12.97 6.90
C GLY A 882 40.72 11.86 7.97
N ASN A 883 39.47 11.55 8.26
CA ASN A 883 39.08 10.50 9.18
C ASN A 883 38.37 9.32 8.47
N VAL A 884 38.73 9.07 7.20
CA VAL A 884 38.22 7.95 6.42
C VAL A 884 39.37 7.14 5.84
N MET A 885 39.14 5.85 5.63
CA MET A 885 40.17 4.91 5.17
C MET A 885 39.57 3.88 4.21
N ALA A 886 40.27 3.59 3.12
CA ALA A 886 39.97 2.50 2.22
C ALA A 886 41.06 1.44 2.27
N VAL A 887 40.69 0.17 2.39
CA VAL A 887 41.60 -1.00 2.42
C VAL A 887 41.29 -1.84 1.19
N ASP A 888 42.32 -2.10 0.37
CA ASP A 888 42.22 -2.95 -0.82
C ASP A 888 42.42 -4.42 -0.42
N LEU A 889 41.47 -5.29 -0.76
CA LEU A 889 41.49 -6.71 -0.43
C LEU A 889 41.40 -7.60 -1.66
N GLN A 890 42.01 -8.76 -1.57
CA GLN A 890 41.84 -9.85 -2.52
C GLN A 890 40.62 -10.70 -2.17
N THR A 891 40.10 -11.40 -3.14
CA THR A 891 39.02 -12.38 -2.91
C THR A 891 39.47 -13.50 -1.96
N SER A 892 38.56 -13.98 -1.14
CA SER A 892 38.79 -15.13 -0.25
C SER A 892 37.52 -15.95 -0.14
N ALA A 893 37.69 -17.29 -0.14
CA ALA A 893 36.58 -18.20 0.12
C ALA A 893 36.18 -18.25 1.61
N GLN A 894 37.10 -17.83 2.49
CA GLN A 894 36.88 -17.73 3.92
C GLN A 894 36.80 -16.28 4.37
N PRO A 895 36.10 -15.98 5.45
CA PRO A 895 36.10 -14.65 6.04
C PRO A 895 37.52 -14.13 6.32
N ILE A 896 37.75 -12.84 6.04
CA ILE A 896 39.03 -12.17 6.29
C ILE A 896 38.95 -11.44 7.63
N LEU A 897 39.89 -11.70 8.54
CA LEU A 897 40.04 -10.94 9.77
C LEU A 897 40.92 -9.69 9.51
N LEU A 898 40.29 -8.50 9.51
CA LEU A 898 40.98 -7.23 9.46
C LEU A 898 41.31 -6.74 10.88
N THR A 899 42.56 -6.34 11.10
CA THR A 899 42.99 -5.66 12.32
C THR A 899 43.61 -4.30 11.98
N LEU A 900 43.23 -3.28 12.71
CA LEU A 900 43.74 -1.91 12.61
C LEU A 900 44.59 -1.67 13.84
N GLU A 901 45.89 -1.52 13.67
CA GLU A 901 46.87 -1.43 14.78
C GLU A 901 47.17 0.03 15.16
N ILE A 902 47.36 0.27 16.47
CA ILE A 902 47.85 1.54 17.03
C ILE A 902 49.40 1.57 16.89
N ARG A 903 49.95 2.76 16.85
CA ARG A 903 51.42 2.93 16.88
C ARG A 903 52.03 2.48 18.21
#